data_9ddf4bd07f648f7b23c0c934763f3de0
#
_entry.id   9ddf4bd07f648f7b23c0c934763f3de0
#
_cell.length_a   1.000
_cell.length_b   1.000
_cell.length_c   1.000
_cell.angle_alpha   90.00
_cell.angle_beta   90.00
_cell.angle_gamma   90.00
#
_symmetry.space_group_name_H-M   'P 1'
#
loop_
_entity.id
_entity.type
_entity.pdbx_description
1 polymer ?
#
loop_
_entity_poly.entity_id
_entity_poly.type
_entity_poly.pdbx_seq_one_letter_code
_entity_poly.pdbx_strand_id
1 'polypeptide(L)'
;MILGTRSFVNAKLLITLSVILLGAAAWASPQWMAMGPDGGDVRSLAFDPRNPDHLYLGTSTGTIFYSSDAGHNWSRFAHLGSGDDFVIDHIAFDPQNSEKMYVAVWSVENQQAGELFRSHDAGKTWEMVPGMHGKSIRAFSIAASDSKTLVAGALDGVFRSKDAGKNWEKISPANSEIKNIESIAVDPKDANVIYAGTWHLAWKTDDGGANWRHINKGMIDDSDVFSIIVDSSNPSVVFASACSGIYKSQSAGEQFSKIQGIPFSARRTRVLKQDPSNPQVVYAGTTEGLWKTSDLGKTWKRVTGPEVVVNDVMVDPRNSQRVLLATDRAGVLASDDGAQNFMASNHGYAHRYVTAILADKKDPNSLYVGLVNDREHGGVFVSHDGGQHWTQKSSGLDGRDVFTLKQAANGELVAGTNRGMLMLAHNASNWSPINTVIEANPATRKKGAASKAAVRSVLTARVNDVAITSKQWFAATSAGLYTSSNNGQSWSGGPVMGKKDFVAVEAEGELVAVATRSGVLVSTNSGKTWQESNNLAPFVSSIRSLTITPDKQIVLASREGAFRSPNAGGGWEHMQNGLPDKNISSIAYDETRHMLLATSSETGVVFESSDNGQSWHRGPDTGYPLRHISVVHGRYVAATPFDGIVVQPENGDRSASAAGTGASNN
;
A
#
# COMPACT_ATOMS: atom_id res chain seq x y z
N MET A 1 -6.17 -24.22 100.95
CA MET A 1 -7.23 -23.30 100.57
C MET A 1 -6.63 -22.31 99.58
N ILE A 2 -7.23 -22.12 98.47
CA ILE A 2 -6.92 -21.23 97.40
C ILE A 2 -6.42 -21.93 96.10
N LEU A 3 -7.34 -21.98 95.20
CA LEU A 3 -7.26 -22.46 93.82
C LEU A 3 -6.36 -21.56 92.91
N GLY A 4 -5.51 -22.19 92.15
CA GLY A 4 -4.76 -21.54 91.09
C GLY A 4 -5.34 -21.88 89.70
N THR A 5 -5.78 -20.89 88.99
CA THR A 5 -6.32 -20.97 87.61
C THR A 5 -5.20 -21.13 86.64
N ARG A 6 -5.22 -22.19 85.81
CA ARG A 6 -4.35 -22.38 84.65
C ARG A 6 -4.92 -21.62 83.45
N SER A 7 -4.09 -20.75 82.93
CA SER A 7 -4.32 -20.04 81.64
C SER A 7 -3.91 -20.93 80.47
N PHE A 8 -4.85 -21.20 79.56
CA PHE A 8 -4.59 -21.87 78.29
C PHE A 8 -4.11 -20.84 77.22
N VAL A 9 -2.90 -20.99 76.79
CA VAL A 9 -2.38 -20.24 75.65
C VAL A 9 -2.78 -20.98 74.38
N ASN A 10 -3.69 -20.39 73.60
CA ASN A 10 -4.03 -20.87 72.27
C ASN A 10 -2.95 -20.45 71.27
N ALA A 11 -2.17 -21.41 70.79
CA ALA A 11 -1.29 -21.23 69.62
C ALA A 11 -2.14 -21.29 68.40
N LYS A 12 -2.34 -20.13 67.70
CA LYS A 12 -2.88 -20.06 66.37
C LYS A 12 -1.76 -20.41 65.41
N LEU A 13 -1.87 -21.56 64.73
CA LEU A 13 -1.06 -22.00 63.63
C LEU A 13 -1.45 -21.15 62.39
N LEU A 14 -0.60 -20.20 62.02
CA LEU A 14 -0.71 -19.50 60.75
C LEU A 14 -0.18 -20.40 59.63
N ILE A 15 -1.06 -21.04 58.89
CA ILE A 15 -0.73 -21.68 57.61
C ILE A 15 -0.67 -20.58 56.55
N THR A 16 0.52 -20.13 56.20
CA THR A 16 0.76 -19.29 55.03
C THR A 16 0.67 -20.18 53.81
N LEU A 17 -0.47 -20.06 53.07
CA LEU A 17 -0.66 -20.68 51.77
C LEU A 17 0.14 -19.82 50.74
N SER A 18 1.34 -20.25 50.40
CA SER A 18 2.09 -19.68 49.28
C SER A 18 1.42 -20.16 48.00
N VAL A 19 0.55 -19.33 47.43
CA VAL A 19 0.06 -19.52 46.07
C VAL A 19 1.23 -19.21 45.14
N ILE A 20 1.87 -20.24 44.62
CA ILE A 20 2.79 -20.13 43.50
C ILE A 20 1.91 -19.84 42.28
N LEU A 21 1.77 -18.56 41.92
CA LEU A 21 1.32 -18.17 40.61
C LEU A 21 2.39 -18.62 39.61
N LEU A 22 2.24 -19.81 39.04
CA LEU A 22 2.82 -20.17 37.78
C LEU A 22 2.16 -19.26 36.75
N GLY A 23 2.77 -18.10 36.49
CA GLY A 23 2.50 -17.30 35.32
C GLY A 23 2.77 -18.20 34.12
N ALA A 24 1.69 -18.72 33.53
CA ALA A 24 1.78 -19.23 32.17
C ALA A 24 2.31 -18.06 31.31
N ALA A 25 3.61 -18.08 31.04
CA ALA A 25 4.12 -17.28 29.95
C ALA A 25 3.30 -17.69 28.72
N ALA A 26 2.36 -16.86 28.32
CA ALA A 26 1.69 -17.00 27.06
C ALA A 26 2.82 -16.98 26.02
N TRP A 27 3.13 -18.15 25.50
CA TRP A 27 4.06 -18.29 24.39
C TRP A 27 3.41 -17.56 23.26
N ALA A 28 3.90 -16.35 22.95
CA ALA A 28 3.46 -15.64 21.77
C ALA A 28 3.66 -16.59 20.59
N SER A 29 2.57 -16.96 19.95
CA SER A 29 2.64 -17.77 18.72
C SER A 29 3.56 -17.03 17.76
N PRO A 30 4.47 -17.71 17.04
CA PRO A 30 5.32 -17.06 16.08
C PRO A 30 4.44 -16.32 15.09
N GLN A 31 4.58 -14.99 15.03
CA GLN A 31 3.79 -14.14 14.16
C GLN A 31 4.36 -14.18 12.74
N TRP A 32 3.48 -14.10 11.75
CA TRP A 32 3.90 -13.89 10.37
C TRP A 32 4.67 -12.58 10.26
N MET A 33 5.68 -12.57 9.38
CA MET A 33 6.57 -11.42 9.20
C MET A 33 6.37 -10.83 7.82
N ALA A 34 6.21 -9.50 7.78
CA ALA A 34 6.29 -8.77 6.51
C ALA A 34 7.74 -8.79 6.01
N MET A 35 7.92 -9.19 4.75
CA MET A 35 9.23 -9.43 4.13
C MET A 35 9.46 -8.56 2.88
N GLY A 36 8.68 -7.49 2.70
CA GLY A 36 8.84 -6.59 1.55
C GLY A 36 8.15 -7.07 0.26
N PRO A 37 8.58 -6.59 -0.91
CA PRO A 37 9.71 -5.67 -1.16
C PRO A 37 9.54 -4.31 -0.49
N ASP A 38 10.63 -3.76 0.02
CA ASP A 38 10.63 -2.48 0.71
C ASP A 38 10.22 -1.31 -0.18
N GLY A 39 9.63 -0.27 0.42
CA GLY A 39 9.17 0.95 -0.26
C GLY A 39 7.68 0.94 -0.60
N GLY A 40 7.27 1.81 -1.51
CA GLY A 40 5.88 2.01 -1.89
C GLY A 40 5.39 3.44 -1.62
N ASP A 41 4.08 3.61 -1.36
CA ASP A 41 3.46 4.92 -1.15
C ASP A 41 3.71 5.45 0.27
N VAL A 42 4.31 6.63 0.38
CA VAL A 42 4.43 7.41 1.61
C VAL A 42 3.69 8.72 1.43
N ARG A 43 2.78 9.05 2.34
CA ARG A 43 1.93 10.25 2.25
C ARG A 43 2.49 11.42 3.06
N SER A 44 2.97 11.16 4.28
CA SER A 44 3.46 12.19 5.19
C SER A 44 4.65 11.68 5.99
N LEU A 45 5.49 12.62 6.44
CA LEU A 45 6.64 12.40 7.32
C LEU A 45 6.58 13.35 8.51
N ALA A 46 6.92 12.85 9.68
CA ALA A 46 7.07 13.65 10.88
C ALA A 46 8.24 13.17 11.73
N PHE A 47 8.89 14.06 12.46
CA PHE A 47 9.87 13.72 13.49
C PHE A 47 9.36 14.12 14.87
N ASP A 48 9.82 13.41 15.90
CA ASP A 48 9.63 13.84 17.27
C ASP A 48 10.45 15.13 17.53
N PRO A 49 9.83 16.25 17.88
CA PRO A 49 10.53 17.52 18.04
C PRO A 49 11.61 17.49 19.14
N ARG A 50 11.55 16.55 20.09
CA ARG A 50 12.57 16.38 21.15
C ARG A 50 13.68 15.42 20.73
N ASN A 51 13.41 14.51 19.82
CA ASN A 51 14.39 13.57 19.28
C ASN A 51 14.17 13.36 17.78
N PRO A 52 14.74 14.22 16.92
CA PRO A 52 14.58 14.12 15.47
C PRO A 52 15.13 12.85 14.79
N ASP A 53 15.75 11.93 15.53
CA ASP A 53 16.07 10.58 15.04
C ASP A 53 14.86 9.64 15.08
N HIS A 54 13.83 10.01 15.85
CA HIS A 54 12.55 9.32 15.89
C HIS A 54 11.64 9.87 14.80
N LEU A 55 11.41 9.08 13.77
CA LEU A 55 10.62 9.44 12.61
C LEU A 55 9.37 8.61 12.50
N TYR A 56 8.35 9.21 11.92
CA TYR A 56 7.08 8.58 11.63
C TYR A 56 6.70 8.84 10.19
N LEU A 57 6.20 7.83 9.50
CA LEU A 57 5.60 7.99 8.17
C LEU A 57 4.17 7.50 8.18
N GLY A 58 3.32 8.19 7.43
CA GLY A 58 1.93 7.84 7.18
C GLY A 58 1.73 7.34 5.77
N THR A 59 0.85 6.34 5.61
CA THR A 59 0.51 5.72 4.32
C THR A 59 -0.89 6.12 3.85
N SER A 60 -1.26 5.69 2.65
CA SER A 60 -2.62 5.84 2.11
C SER A 60 -3.63 4.82 2.64
N THR A 61 -3.25 3.98 3.62
CA THR A 61 -4.11 2.91 4.16
C THR A 61 -4.24 2.93 5.67
N GLY A 62 -4.02 4.09 6.31
CA GLY A 62 -4.17 4.24 7.75
C GLY A 62 -3.01 3.66 8.57
N THR A 63 -1.95 3.16 7.93
CA THR A 63 -0.82 2.57 8.65
C THR A 63 0.27 3.61 8.90
N ILE A 64 0.80 3.63 10.12
CA ILE A 64 1.95 4.42 10.53
C ILE A 64 3.14 3.49 10.73
N PHE A 65 4.28 3.85 10.15
CA PHE A 65 5.57 3.23 10.44
C PHE A 65 6.45 4.18 11.24
N TYR A 66 7.35 3.60 12.03
CA TYR A 66 8.24 4.30 12.94
C TYR A 66 9.69 3.89 12.70
N SER A 67 10.59 4.85 12.81
CA SER A 67 12.02 4.65 12.85
C SER A 67 12.61 5.30 14.11
N SER A 68 13.56 4.63 14.76
CA SER A 68 14.32 5.16 15.90
C SER A 68 15.77 5.54 15.53
N ASP A 69 16.14 5.43 14.27
CA ASP A 69 17.50 5.59 13.77
C ASP A 69 17.57 6.51 12.55
N ALA A 70 16.81 7.59 12.62
CA ALA A 70 16.76 8.63 11.60
C ALA A 70 16.32 8.13 10.20
N GLY A 71 15.46 7.08 10.15
CA GLY A 71 14.88 6.56 8.93
C GLY A 71 15.72 5.47 8.24
N HIS A 72 16.77 4.96 8.85
CA HIS A 72 17.54 3.86 8.27
C HIS A 72 16.75 2.55 8.32
N ASN A 73 16.02 2.31 9.41
CA ASN A 73 15.15 1.16 9.56
C ASN A 73 13.75 1.59 10.01
N TRP A 74 12.74 0.92 9.48
CA TRP A 74 11.35 1.18 9.77
C TRP A 74 10.66 -0.05 10.34
N SER A 75 9.69 0.16 11.20
CA SER A 75 8.82 -0.89 11.73
C SER A 75 7.37 -0.40 11.73
N ARG A 76 6.42 -1.33 11.54
CA ARG A 76 4.99 -1.01 11.65
C ARG A 76 4.69 -0.57 13.08
N PHE A 77 4.07 0.58 13.25
CA PHE A 77 3.85 1.20 14.54
C PHE A 77 2.39 1.18 14.96
N ALA A 78 1.50 1.65 14.10
CA ALA A 78 0.07 1.68 14.37
C ALA A 78 -0.74 1.56 13.08
N HIS A 79 -1.98 1.13 13.22
CA HIS A 79 -2.99 1.18 12.16
C HIS A 79 -4.22 1.92 12.69
N LEU A 80 -4.67 2.93 11.98
CA LEU A 80 -5.78 3.79 12.38
C LEU A 80 -7.04 3.45 11.57
N GLY A 81 -8.15 3.30 12.27
CA GLY A 81 -9.41 2.88 11.68
C GLY A 81 -9.60 1.38 11.65
N SER A 82 -10.72 0.94 11.08
CA SER A 82 -11.09 -0.49 10.97
C SER A 82 -10.85 -1.09 9.59
N GLY A 83 -10.44 -0.26 8.60
CA GLY A 83 -10.20 -0.64 7.22
C GLY A 83 -8.97 0.06 6.64
N ASP A 84 -8.62 -0.28 5.40
CA ASP A 84 -7.43 0.22 4.71
C ASP A 84 -7.75 1.44 3.81
N ASP A 85 -8.68 2.29 4.20
CA ASP A 85 -9.19 3.39 3.38
C ASP A 85 -8.74 4.79 3.82
N PHE A 86 -8.05 4.92 4.97
CA PHE A 86 -7.59 6.21 5.49
C PHE A 86 -6.24 6.63 4.92
N VAL A 87 -6.22 7.80 4.29
CA VAL A 87 -4.98 8.47 3.87
C VAL A 87 -4.49 9.35 5.02
N ILE A 88 -3.26 9.10 5.47
CA ILE A 88 -2.60 9.88 6.54
C ILE A 88 -1.82 11.03 5.90
N ASP A 89 -2.47 12.15 5.69
CA ASP A 89 -1.79 13.32 5.10
C ASP A 89 -0.98 14.15 6.12
N HIS A 90 -1.33 14.08 7.41
CA HIS A 90 -0.62 14.82 8.45
C HIS A 90 -0.42 14.02 9.72
N ILE A 91 0.83 13.98 10.19
CA ILE A 91 1.22 13.55 11.53
C ILE A 91 1.84 14.78 12.20
N ALA A 92 1.32 15.19 13.35
CA ALA A 92 1.78 16.37 14.06
C ALA A 92 2.02 16.08 15.54
N PHE A 93 3.08 16.66 16.08
CA PHE A 93 3.44 16.59 17.49
C PHE A 93 3.16 17.93 18.18
N ASP A 94 2.70 17.87 19.44
CA ASP A 94 2.76 19.04 20.31
C ASP A 94 4.26 19.40 20.50
N PRO A 95 4.70 20.60 20.08
CA PRO A 95 6.11 20.96 20.12
C PRO A 95 6.69 21.03 21.55
N GLN A 96 5.84 21.10 22.58
CA GLN A 96 6.23 21.12 23.98
C GLN A 96 6.12 19.74 24.66
N ASN A 97 5.38 18.79 24.07
CA ASN A 97 5.17 17.45 24.61
C ASN A 97 4.99 16.40 23.52
N SER A 98 6.05 15.69 23.15
CA SER A 98 6.03 14.63 22.11
C SER A 98 5.14 13.42 22.47
N GLU A 99 4.67 13.28 23.71
CA GLU A 99 3.66 12.25 24.03
C GLU A 99 2.32 12.56 23.38
N LYS A 100 2.07 13.83 23.06
CA LYS A 100 0.85 14.24 22.36
C LYS A 100 1.08 14.27 20.87
N MET A 101 0.37 13.40 20.18
CA MET A 101 0.37 13.31 18.73
C MET A 101 -1.03 13.51 18.18
N TYR A 102 -1.10 14.03 16.97
CA TYR A 102 -2.32 14.17 16.20
C TYR A 102 -2.11 13.59 14.80
N VAL A 103 -3.09 12.86 14.29
CA VAL A 103 -3.08 12.32 12.93
C VAL A 103 -4.37 12.70 12.24
N ALA A 104 -4.25 13.45 11.17
CA ALA A 104 -5.37 13.89 10.35
C ALA A 104 -5.49 13.01 9.11
N VAL A 105 -6.69 12.48 8.87
CA VAL A 105 -6.95 11.54 7.79
C VAL A 105 -8.21 11.89 7.00
N TRP A 106 -8.27 11.38 5.77
CA TRP A 106 -9.45 11.34 4.94
C TRP A 106 -9.60 9.96 4.30
N SER A 107 -10.83 9.56 3.94
CA SER A 107 -11.12 8.25 3.37
C SER A 107 -11.05 8.27 1.85
N VAL A 108 -10.39 7.27 1.25
CA VAL A 108 -10.37 7.04 -0.21
C VAL A 108 -11.74 6.56 -0.71
N GLU A 109 -12.42 5.71 0.05
CA GLU A 109 -13.72 5.16 -0.31
C GLU A 109 -14.83 6.22 -0.26
N ASN A 110 -14.77 7.08 0.75
CA ASN A 110 -15.68 8.21 0.89
C ASN A 110 -14.90 9.50 1.13
N GLN A 111 -14.55 10.18 0.06
CA GLN A 111 -13.75 11.41 0.12
C GLN A 111 -14.34 12.54 0.97
N GLN A 112 -15.62 12.46 1.34
CA GLN A 112 -16.26 13.40 2.28
C GLN A 112 -16.05 13.00 3.75
N ALA A 113 -15.55 11.80 4.02
CA ALA A 113 -15.31 11.27 5.36
C ALA A 113 -13.83 11.29 5.72
N GLY A 114 -13.55 11.26 7.01
CA GLY A 114 -12.23 11.20 7.60
C GLY A 114 -12.31 11.39 9.11
N GLU A 115 -11.16 11.50 9.75
CA GLU A 115 -11.04 11.60 11.21
C GLU A 115 -9.86 12.44 11.64
N LEU A 116 -9.90 12.94 12.87
CA LEU A 116 -8.74 13.39 13.61
C LEU A 116 -8.49 12.41 14.75
N PHE A 117 -7.36 11.74 14.73
CA PHE A 117 -6.92 10.90 15.83
C PHE A 117 -5.96 11.67 16.74
N ARG A 118 -5.99 11.35 18.02
CA ARG A 118 -5.10 11.90 19.04
C ARG A 118 -4.52 10.80 19.91
N SER A 119 -3.25 10.94 20.26
CA SER A 119 -2.56 10.14 21.27
C SER A 119 -2.06 11.04 22.40
N HIS A 120 -1.99 10.50 23.62
CA HIS A 120 -1.42 11.14 24.80
C HIS A 120 -0.23 10.38 25.38
N ASP A 121 0.19 9.28 24.72
CA ASP A 121 1.18 8.32 25.20
C ASP A 121 2.22 7.97 24.11
N ALA A 122 2.57 8.96 23.28
CA ALA A 122 3.49 8.83 22.17
C ALA A 122 3.05 7.80 21.11
N GLY A 123 1.74 7.72 20.85
CA GLY A 123 1.17 6.87 19.80
C GLY A 123 0.91 5.42 20.20
N LYS A 124 1.06 5.04 21.47
CA LYS A 124 0.74 3.69 21.93
C LYS A 124 -0.76 3.41 21.90
N THR A 125 -1.56 4.42 22.24
CA THR A 125 -3.01 4.38 22.10
C THR A 125 -3.53 5.59 21.34
N TRP A 126 -4.65 5.39 20.64
CA TRP A 126 -5.26 6.41 19.78
C TRP A 126 -6.74 6.53 20.07
N GLU A 127 -7.24 7.74 20.13
CA GLU A 127 -8.66 8.06 20.24
C GLU A 127 -9.10 8.99 19.11
N MET A 128 -10.32 8.81 18.62
CA MET A 128 -10.96 9.76 17.71
C MET A 128 -11.32 11.03 18.47
N VAL A 129 -11.00 12.19 17.92
CA VAL A 129 -11.26 13.48 18.56
C VAL A 129 -12.75 13.85 18.41
N PRO A 130 -13.50 13.98 19.51
CA PRO A 130 -14.89 14.42 19.44
C PRO A 130 -15.03 15.78 18.75
N GLY A 131 -16.06 15.95 17.93
CA GLY A 131 -16.28 17.17 17.14
C GLY A 131 -15.55 17.22 15.80
N MET A 132 -14.61 16.27 15.55
CA MET A 132 -13.94 16.12 14.25
C MET A 132 -14.31 14.78 13.57
N HIS A 133 -15.17 13.99 14.19
CA HIS A 133 -15.66 12.73 13.64
C HIS A 133 -16.35 12.91 12.28
N GLY A 134 -15.99 12.08 11.32
CA GLY A 134 -16.53 12.10 9.96
C GLY A 134 -16.02 13.26 9.10
N LYS A 135 -15.01 14.04 9.56
CA LYS A 135 -14.45 15.15 8.80
C LYS A 135 -13.30 14.70 7.91
N SER A 136 -13.42 14.96 6.61
CA SER A 136 -12.34 14.75 5.64
C SER A 136 -11.27 15.83 5.83
N ILE A 137 -10.26 15.55 6.67
CA ILE A 137 -9.24 16.53 7.07
C ILE A 137 -8.03 16.38 6.14
N ARG A 138 -7.76 17.42 5.35
CA ARG A 138 -6.67 17.44 4.36
C ARG A 138 -5.53 18.37 4.72
N ALA A 139 -5.71 19.18 5.77
CA ALA A 139 -4.68 20.04 6.28
C ALA A 139 -4.80 20.17 7.81
N PHE A 140 -3.66 20.18 8.49
CA PHE A 140 -3.62 20.29 9.94
C PHE A 140 -2.40 21.09 10.39
N SER A 141 -2.58 21.97 11.35
CA SER A 141 -1.49 22.77 11.90
C SER A 141 -1.66 23.00 13.40
N ILE A 142 -0.55 22.96 14.12
CA ILE A 142 -0.44 23.39 15.51
C ILE A 142 0.24 24.77 15.50
N ALA A 143 -0.36 25.77 16.15
CA ALA A 143 0.23 27.11 16.20
C ALA A 143 1.56 27.08 16.98
N ALA A 144 2.63 27.56 16.36
CA ALA A 144 3.96 27.58 16.99
C ALA A 144 4.01 28.51 18.22
N SER A 145 3.22 29.59 18.19
CA SER A 145 3.13 30.58 19.29
C SER A 145 2.26 30.13 20.47
N ASP A 146 1.36 29.14 20.24
CA ASP A 146 0.46 28.57 21.25
C ASP A 146 0.05 27.15 20.90
N SER A 147 0.71 26.15 21.47
CA SER A 147 0.46 24.73 21.18
C SER A 147 -0.93 24.21 21.59
N LYS A 148 -1.73 25.00 22.31
CA LYS A 148 -3.14 24.71 22.57
C LYS A 148 -4.03 25.08 21.40
N THR A 149 -3.56 25.95 20.51
CA THR A 149 -4.30 26.34 19.31
C THR A 149 -3.98 25.39 18.16
N LEU A 150 -5.01 24.62 17.75
CA LEU A 150 -4.97 23.70 16.64
C LEU A 150 -5.92 24.19 15.55
N VAL A 151 -5.51 24.05 14.29
CA VAL A 151 -6.33 24.41 13.13
C VAL A 151 -6.40 23.23 12.17
N ALA A 152 -7.59 22.82 11.80
CA ALA A 152 -7.85 21.76 10.83
C ALA A 152 -8.61 22.29 9.62
N GLY A 153 -8.12 21.98 8.44
CA GLY A 153 -8.77 22.24 7.17
C GLY A 153 -9.47 20.97 6.67
N ALA A 154 -10.78 21.02 6.56
CA ALA A 154 -11.59 19.95 6.04
C ALA A 154 -12.32 20.35 4.75
N LEU A 155 -12.92 19.38 4.05
CA LEU A 155 -13.68 19.70 2.84
C LEU A 155 -14.88 20.60 3.11
N ASP A 156 -15.44 20.59 4.32
CA ASP A 156 -16.59 21.40 4.69
C ASP A 156 -16.23 22.73 5.39
N GLY A 157 -14.92 23.02 5.58
CA GLY A 157 -14.46 24.30 6.09
C GLY A 157 -13.25 24.23 7.01
N VAL A 158 -12.97 25.35 7.71
CA VAL A 158 -11.87 25.49 8.67
C VAL A 158 -12.39 25.35 10.10
N PHE A 159 -11.74 24.52 10.89
CA PHE A 159 -12.04 24.28 12.29
C PHE A 159 -10.86 24.67 13.18
N ARG A 160 -11.15 25.19 14.36
CA ARG A 160 -10.15 25.63 15.34
C ARG A 160 -10.46 25.07 16.73
N SER A 161 -9.43 24.65 17.42
CA SER A 161 -9.43 24.38 18.87
C SER A 161 -8.48 25.37 19.55
N LYS A 162 -8.83 25.84 20.76
CA LYS A 162 -7.99 26.68 21.64
C LYS A 162 -7.59 25.95 22.92
N ASP A 163 -7.88 24.67 23.04
CA ASP A 163 -7.72 23.87 24.26
C ASP A 163 -7.07 22.51 24.00
N ALA A 164 -6.15 22.48 23.02
CA ALA A 164 -5.43 21.27 22.61
C ALA A 164 -6.36 20.15 22.11
N GLY A 165 -7.36 20.50 21.33
CA GLY A 165 -8.26 19.58 20.66
C GLY A 165 -9.38 19.00 21.52
N LYS A 166 -9.66 19.56 22.71
CA LYS A 166 -10.79 19.13 23.52
C LYS A 166 -12.11 19.61 22.95
N ASN A 167 -12.18 20.86 22.51
CA ASN A 167 -13.32 21.46 21.87
C ASN A 167 -12.93 22.07 20.53
N TRP A 168 -13.82 21.95 19.54
CA TRP A 168 -13.62 22.44 18.19
C TRP A 168 -14.75 23.35 17.75
N GLU A 169 -14.41 24.43 17.10
CA GLU A 169 -15.32 25.39 16.52
C GLU A 169 -15.05 25.51 15.02
N LYS A 170 -16.10 25.50 14.21
CA LYS A 170 -15.99 25.86 12.79
C LYS A 170 -15.89 27.37 12.68
N ILE A 171 -14.71 27.84 12.22
CA ILE A 171 -14.39 29.27 12.11
C ILE A 171 -14.58 29.83 10.69
N SER A 172 -14.78 28.98 9.68
CA SER A 172 -15.21 29.44 8.37
C SER A 172 -16.72 29.74 8.38
N PRO A 173 -17.20 30.86 7.78
CA PRO A 173 -18.60 31.21 7.78
C PRO A 173 -19.48 30.14 7.13
N ALA A 174 -20.68 29.96 7.64
CA ALA A 174 -21.65 29.05 7.03
C ALA A 174 -21.99 29.50 5.61
N ASN A 175 -22.14 28.54 4.69
CA ASN A 175 -22.44 28.78 3.27
C ASN A 175 -21.44 29.69 2.53
N SER A 176 -20.20 29.82 3.06
CA SER A 176 -19.11 30.55 2.39
C SER A 176 -18.42 29.70 1.32
N GLU A 177 -17.59 30.35 0.52
CA GLU A 177 -16.68 29.71 -0.43
C GLU A 177 -15.47 29.06 0.26
N ILE A 178 -15.30 29.26 1.60
CA ILE A 178 -14.19 28.70 2.40
C ILE A 178 -14.52 27.23 2.73
N LYS A 179 -14.31 26.38 1.75
CA LYS A 179 -14.51 24.93 1.77
C LYS A 179 -13.47 24.28 0.87
N ASN A 180 -13.42 22.93 0.84
CA ASN A 180 -12.42 22.18 0.09
C ASN A 180 -11.01 22.64 0.44
N ILE A 181 -10.71 22.62 1.74
CA ILE A 181 -9.43 23.10 2.25
C ILE A 181 -8.35 22.06 1.97
N GLU A 182 -7.31 22.46 1.23
CA GLU A 182 -6.15 21.61 0.92
C GLU A 182 -4.90 22.01 1.74
N SER A 183 -4.85 23.24 2.24
CA SER A 183 -3.73 23.66 3.11
C SER A 183 -4.15 24.64 4.17
N ILE A 184 -3.48 24.54 5.32
CA ILE A 184 -3.58 25.47 6.44
C ILE A 184 -2.17 25.90 6.86
N ALA A 185 -1.97 27.20 7.00
CA ALA A 185 -0.79 27.75 7.66
C ALA A 185 -1.21 28.73 8.76
N VAL A 186 -0.59 28.61 9.92
CA VAL A 186 -0.76 29.55 11.04
C VAL A 186 0.50 30.39 11.14
N ASP A 187 0.33 31.71 11.33
CA ASP A 187 1.46 32.59 11.52
C ASP A 187 2.28 32.16 12.75
N PRO A 188 3.60 32.00 12.62
CA PRO A 188 4.43 31.46 13.69
C PRO A 188 4.46 32.35 14.94
N LYS A 189 4.10 33.66 14.82
CA LYS A 189 4.12 34.63 15.92
C LYS A 189 2.73 34.96 16.47
N ASP A 190 1.66 34.75 15.68
CA ASP A 190 0.29 35.05 16.08
C ASP A 190 -0.68 33.93 15.67
N ALA A 191 -1.16 33.15 16.63
CA ALA A 191 -2.11 32.07 16.43
C ALA A 191 -3.50 32.52 15.91
N ASN A 192 -3.79 33.81 15.83
CA ASN A 192 -5.01 34.34 15.23
C ASN A 192 -4.89 34.61 13.74
N VAL A 193 -3.66 34.68 13.22
CA VAL A 193 -3.43 34.84 11.78
C VAL A 193 -3.35 33.46 11.11
N ILE A 194 -4.38 33.15 10.33
CA ILE A 194 -4.54 31.83 9.69
C ILE A 194 -4.74 32.02 8.19
N TYR A 195 -4.02 31.22 7.42
CA TYR A 195 -4.13 31.13 5.97
C TYR A 195 -4.79 29.79 5.61
N ALA A 196 -5.72 29.82 4.66
CA ALA A 196 -6.40 28.63 4.14
C ALA A 196 -6.31 28.59 2.62
N GLY A 197 -5.70 27.54 2.07
CA GLY A 197 -5.70 27.24 0.65
C GLY A 197 -6.91 26.33 0.31
N THR A 198 -7.66 26.71 -0.70
CA THR A 198 -8.87 26.02 -1.12
C THR A 198 -8.77 25.57 -2.57
N TRP A 199 -9.76 24.83 -3.07
CA TRP A 199 -9.88 24.53 -4.50
C TRP A 199 -10.20 25.77 -5.34
N HIS A 200 -10.42 26.91 -4.69
CA HIS A 200 -10.59 28.19 -5.34
C HIS A 200 -9.93 29.30 -4.53
N LEU A 201 -8.65 29.57 -4.85
CA LEU A 201 -7.84 30.62 -4.26
C LEU A 201 -7.51 30.43 -2.76
N ALA A 202 -6.86 31.44 -2.20
CA ALA A 202 -6.45 31.46 -0.80
C ALA A 202 -7.23 32.49 0.00
N TRP A 203 -7.43 32.18 1.27
CA TRP A 203 -8.12 33.00 2.25
C TRP A 203 -7.23 33.28 3.45
N LYS A 204 -7.49 34.39 4.12
CA LYS A 204 -6.78 34.79 5.35
C LYS A 204 -7.75 35.37 6.37
N THR A 205 -7.48 35.09 7.65
CA THR A 205 -8.04 35.77 8.79
C THR A 205 -6.90 36.35 9.66
N ASP A 206 -7.10 37.47 10.28
CA ASP A 206 -6.17 38.07 11.23
C ASP A 206 -6.75 38.11 12.66
N ASP A 207 -7.96 37.61 12.86
CA ASP A 207 -8.72 37.64 14.11
C ASP A 207 -9.22 36.26 14.58
N GLY A 208 -8.55 35.24 14.13
CA GLY A 208 -8.84 33.85 14.55
C GLY A 208 -10.09 33.27 13.95
N GLY A 209 -10.53 33.77 12.82
CA GLY A 209 -11.66 33.29 12.06
C GLY A 209 -12.95 34.10 12.18
N ALA A 210 -12.95 35.18 12.94
CA ALA A 210 -14.13 36.05 13.04
C ALA A 210 -14.42 36.77 11.71
N ASN A 211 -13.38 37.17 10.99
CA ASN A 211 -13.47 37.74 9.66
C ASN A 211 -12.46 37.08 8.72
N TRP A 212 -12.91 36.82 7.49
CA TRP A 212 -12.09 36.24 6.44
C TRP A 212 -12.08 37.13 5.20
N ARG A 213 -10.94 37.17 4.50
CA ARG A 213 -10.80 37.84 3.22
C ARG A 213 -10.01 37.01 2.22
N HIS A 214 -10.31 37.21 0.95
CA HIS A 214 -9.48 36.69 -0.13
C HIS A 214 -8.08 37.32 -0.12
N ILE A 215 -7.07 36.50 -0.40
CA ILE A 215 -5.70 36.96 -0.59
C ILE A 215 -5.18 36.52 -1.97
N ASN A 216 -5.90 36.92 -3.01
CA ASN A 216 -5.65 36.50 -4.39
C ASN A 216 -4.95 37.53 -5.26
N LYS A 217 -4.66 38.76 -4.72
CA LYS A 217 -4.07 39.84 -5.51
C LYS A 217 -2.72 39.42 -6.07
N GLY A 218 -2.61 39.33 -7.42
CA GLY A 218 -1.41 38.88 -8.15
C GLY A 218 -1.35 37.37 -8.38
N MET A 219 -2.34 36.61 -7.94
CA MET A 219 -2.55 35.24 -8.35
C MET A 219 -3.44 35.19 -9.61
N ILE A 220 -3.31 34.13 -10.39
CA ILE A 220 -4.25 33.83 -11.49
C ILE A 220 -5.56 33.37 -10.84
N ASP A 221 -6.69 33.94 -11.28
CA ASP A 221 -8.01 33.55 -10.86
C ASP A 221 -8.29 32.07 -11.16
N ASP A 222 -9.17 31.44 -10.38
CA ASP A 222 -9.56 30.03 -10.50
C ASP A 222 -8.38 29.04 -10.31
N SER A 223 -7.55 29.32 -9.30
CA SER A 223 -6.41 28.46 -8.94
C SER A 223 -6.63 27.71 -7.65
N ASP A 224 -6.60 26.35 -7.72
CA ASP A 224 -6.50 25.51 -6.52
C ASP A 224 -5.19 25.80 -5.79
N VAL A 225 -5.23 25.97 -4.48
CA VAL A 225 -4.05 26.24 -3.63
C VAL A 225 -3.74 25.02 -2.76
N PHE A 226 -2.66 24.31 -3.12
CA PHE A 226 -2.30 23.02 -2.51
C PHE A 226 -1.45 23.14 -1.25
N SER A 227 -0.62 24.21 -1.13
CA SER A 227 0.26 24.40 0.02
C SER A 227 0.51 25.89 0.26
N ILE A 228 0.44 26.30 1.52
CA ILE A 228 0.83 27.64 1.97
C ILE A 228 1.84 27.47 3.10
N ILE A 229 2.94 28.23 3.05
CA ILE A 229 3.89 28.34 4.16
C ILE A 229 4.14 29.82 4.49
N VAL A 230 4.32 30.08 5.79
CA VAL A 230 4.72 31.38 6.33
C VAL A 230 6.14 31.28 6.84
N ASP A 231 7.01 32.20 6.42
CA ASP A 231 8.40 32.23 6.87
C ASP A 231 8.48 32.42 8.39
N SER A 232 9.13 31.47 9.07
CA SER A 232 9.20 31.43 10.53
C SER A 232 9.94 32.59 11.14
N SER A 233 10.89 33.21 10.41
CA SER A 233 11.68 34.36 10.84
C SER A 233 11.01 35.67 10.49
N ASN A 234 10.35 35.77 9.34
CA ASN A 234 9.67 36.95 8.81
C ASN A 234 8.27 36.62 8.27
N PRO A 235 7.21 36.68 9.08
CA PRO A 235 5.85 36.35 8.67
C PRO A 235 5.26 37.19 7.52
N SER A 236 5.93 38.31 7.15
CA SER A 236 5.54 39.02 5.94
C SER A 236 5.82 38.24 4.66
N VAL A 237 6.71 37.25 4.72
CA VAL A 237 7.01 36.39 3.58
C VAL A 237 6.11 35.16 3.64
N VAL A 238 5.30 34.97 2.60
CA VAL A 238 4.37 33.88 2.45
C VAL A 238 4.58 33.25 1.05
N PHE A 239 4.70 31.94 0.99
CA PHE A 239 4.67 31.20 -0.25
C PHE A 239 3.35 30.44 -0.37
N ALA A 240 2.81 30.38 -1.58
CA ALA A 240 1.63 29.60 -1.91
C ALA A 240 1.86 28.84 -3.21
N SER A 241 1.60 27.55 -3.21
CA SER A 241 1.58 26.75 -4.42
C SER A 241 0.16 26.58 -4.93
N ALA A 242 -0.04 26.83 -6.21
CA ALA A 242 -1.32 26.71 -6.86
C ALA A 242 -1.21 25.92 -8.17
N CYS A 243 -2.34 25.46 -8.72
CA CYS A 243 -2.35 24.79 -10.03
C CYS A 243 -1.76 25.67 -11.16
N SER A 244 -1.75 26.96 -10.97
CA SER A 244 -1.18 27.94 -11.90
C SER A 244 0.33 28.22 -11.68
N GLY A 245 0.94 27.71 -10.60
CA GLY A 245 2.35 27.87 -10.25
C GLY A 245 2.58 28.21 -8.79
N ILE A 246 3.82 28.56 -8.44
CA ILE A 246 4.17 29.01 -7.08
C ILE A 246 4.18 30.51 -7.03
N TYR A 247 3.65 31.06 -5.96
CA TYR A 247 3.56 32.49 -5.68
C TYR A 247 4.27 32.85 -4.38
N LYS A 248 4.83 34.04 -4.33
CA LYS A 248 5.47 34.62 -3.15
C LYS A 248 4.87 35.99 -2.83
N SER A 249 4.56 36.22 -1.57
CA SER A 249 4.23 37.51 -0.99
C SER A 249 5.37 37.98 -0.10
N GLN A 250 5.57 39.28 -0.01
CA GLN A 250 6.41 39.97 0.97
C GLN A 250 5.60 40.90 1.86
N SER A 251 4.28 40.78 1.79
CA SER A 251 3.32 41.65 2.50
C SER A 251 2.26 40.82 3.23
N ALA A 252 2.68 39.69 3.82
CA ALA A 252 1.81 38.77 4.58
C ALA A 252 0.54 38.34 3.80
N GLY A 253 0.71 38.11 2.48
CA GLY A 253 -0.39 37.66 1.61
C GLY A 253 -1.21 38.77 0.95
N GLU A 254 -0.94 40.05 1.22
CA GLU A 254 -1.70 41.16 0.61
C GLU A 254 -1.45 41.31 -0.90
N GLN A 255 -0.25 40.97 -1.35
CA GLN A 255 0.15 41.00 -2.75
C GLN A 255 1.06 39.81 -3.04
N PHE A 256 0.75 39.03 -4.04
CA PHE A 256 1.58 37.91 -4.54
C PHE A 256 2.25 38.26 -5.87
N SER A 257 3.39 37.66 -6.09
CA SER A 257 4.09 37.64 -7.37
C SER A 257 4.40 36.19 -7.74
N LYS A 258 4.13 35.81 -9.01
CA LYS A 258 4.41 34.46 -9.50
C LYS A 258 5.91 34.24 -9.59
N ILE A 259 6.41 33.18 -8.99
CA ILE A 259 7.79 32.73 -9.07
C ILE A 259 8.05 32.11 -10.45
N GLN A 260 9.23 32.36 -11.00
CA GLN A 260 9.70 31.79 -12.26
C GLN A 260 10.70 30.66 -11.99
N GLY A 261 10.91 29.78 -12.97
CA GLY A 261 11.96 28.75 -12.94
C GLY A 261 11.49 27.32 -12.73
N ILE A 262 10.21 27.10 -12.38
CA ILE A 262 9.60 25.76 -12.35
C ILE A 262 8.72 25.63 -13.60
N PRO A 263 8.91 24.59 -14.45
CA PRO A 263 8.12 24.40 -15.67
C PRO A 263 6.63 24.19 -15.38
N PHE A 264 5.79 24.54 -16.35
CA PHE A 264 4.34 24.35 -16.25
C PHE A 264 3.92 22.87 -16.08
N SER A 265 4.70 21.92 -16.62
CA SER A 265 4.47 20.50 -16.43
C SER A 265 4.58 20.05 -14.97
N ALA A 266 5.52 20.66 -14.21
CA ALA A 266 5.75 20.40 -12.78
C ALA A 266 4.91 21.32 -11.85
N ARG A 267 3.83 21.90 -12.34
CA ARG A 267 3.05 22.93 -11.64
C ARG A 267 2.28 22.44 -10.40
N ARG A 268 1.91 21.14 -10.37
CA ARG A 268 1.21 20.58 -9.21
C ARG A 268 2.22 20.37 -8.08
N THR A 269 2.46 21.41 -7.33
CA THR A 269 3.31 21.41 -6.15
C THR A 269 2.45 21.03 -4.94
N ARG A 270 2.59 19.78 -4.49
CA ARG A 270 1.81 19.24 -3.37
C ARG A 270 2.24 19.82 -2.04
N VAL A 271 3.54 20.09 -1.89
CA VAL A 271 4.11 20.59 -0.63
C VAL A 271 5.17 21.66 -0.90
N LEU A 272 5.13 22.70 -0.07
CA LEU A 272 6.21 23.64 0.12
C LEU A 272 6.80 23.42 1.51
N LYS A 273 8.13 23.43 1.63
CA LYS A 273 8.82 23.30 2.92
C LYS A 273 10.01 24.23 2.98
N GLN A 274 10.04 25.08 4.00
CA GLN A 274 11.19 25.93 4.28
C GLN A 274 12.16 25.18 5.22
N ASP A 275 13.45 25.33 4.97
CA ASP A 275 14.48 24.84 5.89
C ASP A 275 14.40 25.62 7.21
N PRO A 276 14.21 24.93 8.36
CA PRO A 276 14.01 25.60 9.64
C PRO A 276 15.25 26.36 10.13
N SER A 277 16.44 25.97 9.70
CA SER A 277 17.70 26.64 10.08
C SER A 277 18.20 27.65 9.05
N ASN A 278 17.72 27.57 7.80
CA ASN A 278 18.11 28.50 6.73
C ASN A 278 16.88 28.94 5.91
N PRO A 279 16.20 30.01 6.28
CA PRO A 279 15.00 30.48 5.58
C PRO A 279 15.17 30.81 4.09
N GLN A 280 16.42 31.00 3.62
CA GLN A 280 16.70 31.19 2.18
C GLN A 280 16.43 29.93 1.36
N VAL A 281 16.45 28.75 2.00
CA VAL A 281 16.21 27.46 1.35
C VAL A 281 14.74 27.10 1.46
N VAL A 282 14.10 26.88 0.30
CA VAL A 282 12.74 26.38 0.22
C VAL A 282 12.71 25.20 -0.77
N TYR A 283 12.00 24.18 -0.40
CA TYR A 283 11.74 22.99 -1.20
C TYR A 283 10.30 23.04 -1.74
N ALA A 284 10.15 22.59 -2.99
CA ALA A 284 8.85 22.43 -3.63
C ALA A 284 8.72 20.97 -4.14
N GLY A 285 7.92 20.18 -3.45
CA GLY A 285 7.61 18.80 -3.85
C GLY A 285 6.49 18.79 -4.90
N THR A 286 6.82 18.29 -6.09
CA THR A 286 5.92 18.32 -7.24
C THR A 286 5.61 16.93 -7.77
N THR A 287 4.71 16.84 -8.77
CA THR A 287 4.46 15.61 -9.52
C THR A 287 5.58 15.27 -10.51
N GLU A 288 6.58 16.13 -10.68
CA GLU A 288 7.74 15.93 -11.55
C GLU A 288 9.05 16.29 -10.82
N GLY A 289 9.25 15.70 -9.66
CA GLY A 289 10.45 15.82 -8.86
C GLY A 289 10.39 16.86 -7.74
N LEU A 290 11.49 16.90 -6.98
CA LEU A 290 11.76 17.92 -5.98
C LEU A 290 12.50 19.08 -6.61
N TRP A 291 12.02 20.29 -6.33
CA TRP A 291 12.70 21.52 -6.68
C TRP A 291 13.21 22.24 -5.43
N LYS A 292 14.39 22.84 -5.51
CA LYS A 292 15.04 23.56 -4.43
C LYS A 292 15.43 24.96 -4.87
N THR A 293 15.20 25.92 -4.01
CA THR A 293 15.80 27.26 -4.08
C THR A 293 16.74 27.48 -2.89
N SER A 294 17.79 28.27 -3.07
CA SER A 294 18.70 28.70 -1.99
C SER A 294 18.78 30.24 -1.88
N ASP A 295 17.87 30.94 -2.56
CA ASP A 295 17.83 32.40 -2.65
C ASP A 295 16.41 32.95 -2.44
N LEU A 296 15.65 32.26 -1.58
CA LEU A 296 14.26 32.62 -1.22
C LEU A 296 13.34 32.73 -2.45
N GLY A 297 13.49 31.79 -3.39
CA GLY A 297 12.59 31.63 -4.54
C GLY A 297 12.94 32.47 -5.77
N LYS A 298 14.13 33.10 -5.86
CA LYS A 298 14.57 33.83 -7.06
C LYS A 298 14.96 32.83 -8.16
N THR A 299 15.68 31.77 -7.81
CA THR A 299 16.06 30.69 -8.73
C THR A 299 15.68 29.32 -8.17
N TRP A 300 15.31 28.39 -9.06
CA TRP A 300 14.92 27.03 -8.68
C TRP A 300 15.70 26.01 -9.51
N LYS A 301 16.11 24.94 -8.87
CA LYS A 301 16.78 23.79 -9.49
C LYS A 301 16.04 22.52 -9.12
N ARG A 302 15.74 21.66 -10.11
CA ARG A 302 15.26 20.30 -9.83
C ARG A 302 16.41 19.45 -9.32
N VAL A 303 16.20 18.75 -8.21
CA VAL A 303 17.23 17.97 -7.50
C VAL A 303 16.94 16.48 -7.45
N THR A 304 15.80 16.03 -7.99
CA THR A 304 15.50 14.60 -8.24
C THR A 304 15.13 14.38 -9.71
N GLY A 305 14.98 13.13 -10.13
CA GLY A 305 14.40 12.77 -11.42
C GLY A 305 12.94 13.21 -11.55
N PRO A 306 12.42 13.41 -12.79
CA PRO A 306 11.03 13.82 -13.00
C PRO A 306 10.01 12.72 -12.68
N GLU A 307 10.43 11.46 -12.59
CA GLU A 307 9.60 10.31 -12.21
C GLU A 307 9.24 10.28 -10.72
N VAL A 308 9.99 11.02 -9.89
CA VAL A 308 9.77 11.08 -8.45
C VAL A 308 8.61 12.02 -8.15
N VAL A 309 7.48 11.48 -7.74
CA VAL A 309 6.33 12.26 -7.26
C VAL A 309 6.47 12.47 -5.76
N VAL A 310 6.62 13.73 -5.34
CA VAL A 310 6.88 14.09 -3.94
C VAL A 310 5.58 14.47 -3.25
N ASN A 311 5.23 13.75 -2.17
CA ASN A 311 4.05 13.99 -1.34
C ASN A 311 4.37 14.90 -0.16
N ASP A 312 5.53 14.69 0.50
CA ASP A 312 5.97 15.51 1.63
C ASP A 312 7.50 15.65 1.64
N VAL A 313 7.98 16.70 2.31
CA VAL A 313 9.40 17.01 2.48
C VAL A 313 9.67 17.28 3.95
N MET A 314 10.66 16.62 4.51
CA MET A 314 11.12 16.83 5.86
C MET A 314 12.60 17.24 5.87
N VAL A 315 12.94 18.28 6.60
CA VAL A 315 14.32 18.73 6.81
C VAL A 315 14.64 18.59 8.29
N ASP A 316 15.76 17.94 8.63
CA ASP A 316 16.19 17.80 10.03
C ASP A 316 16.53 19.18 10.60
N PRO A 317 15.86 19.63 11.68
CA PRO A 317 16.06 20.96 12.23
C PRO A 317 17.46 21.18 12.83
N ARG A 318 18.20 20.10 13.11
CA ARG A 318 19.58 20.14 13.63
C ARG A 318 20.61 20.13 12.50
N ASN A 319 20.22 19.63 11.30
CA ASN A 319 21.15 19.44 10.20
C ASN A 319 20.44 19.59 8.84
N SER A 320 20.50 20.78 8.24
CA SER A 320 19.93 21.09 6.91
C SER A 320 20.47 20.24 5.77
N GLN A 321 21.57 19.47 5.98
CA GLN A 321 22.07 18.55 4.97
C GLN A 321 21.18 17.30 4.88
N ARG A 322 20.45 16.96 5.97
CA ARG A 322 19.55 15.82 5.99
C ARG A 322 18.14 16.21 5.55
N VAL A 323 17.74 15.67 4.40
CA VAL A 323 16.43 15.89 3.79
C VAL A 323 15.79 14.56 3.45
N LEU A 324 14.56 14.34 3.89
CA LEU A 324 13.78 13.15 3.57
C LEU A 324 12.56 13.53 2.74
N LEU A 325 12.21 12.67 1.79
CA LEU A 325 11.05 12.81 0.93
C LEU A 325 10.07 11.66 1.16
N ALA A 326 8.82 11.99 1.38
CA ALA A 326 7.71 11.07 1.18
C ALA A 326 7.36 11.04 -0.31
N THR A 327 7.31 9.87 -0.92
CA THR A 327 7.03 9.75 -2.35
C THR A 327 5.83 8.86 -2.63
N ASP A 328 5.24 9.04 -3.81
CA ASP A 328 4.04 8.31 -4.22
C ASP A 328 4.31 6.80 -4.44
N ARG A 329 5.55 6.39 -4.78
CA ARG A 329 5.88 4.98 -5.11
C ARG A 329 7.29 4.55 -4.77
N ALA A 330 8.23 5.50 -4.64
CA ALA A 330 9.63 5.17 -4.35
C ALA A 330 9.89 4.95 -2.85
N GLY A 331 8.86 5.12 -1.99
CA GLY A 331 9.02 5.07 -0.55
C GLY A 331 9.59 6.36 0.01
N VAL A 332 10.44 6.23 1.00
CA VAL A 332 11.25 7.32 1.56
C VAL A 332 12.56 7.44 0.79
N LEU A 333 12.87 8.63 0.32
CA LEU A 333 14.19 8.97 -0.22
C LEU A 333 14.90 9.89 0.76
N ALA A 334 16.14 9.58 1.11
CA ALA A 334 16.95 10.34 2.06
C ALA A 334 18.18 10.94 1.37
N SER A 335 18.51 12.18 1.75
CA SER A 335 19.73 12.88 1.39
C SER A 335 20.46 13.33 2.66
N ASP A 336 21.79 13.18 2.69
CA ASP A 336 22.66 13.68 3.76
C ASP A 336 23.61 14.79 3.25
N ASP A 337 23.39 15.30 2.04
CA ASP A 337 24.22 16.30 1.37
C ASP A 337 23.43 17.54 0.91
N GLY A 338 22.32 17.83 1.59
CA GLY A 338 21.49 19.01 1.31
C GLY A 338 20.70 18.89 0.00
N ALA A 339 20.19 17.72 -0.27
CA ALA A 339 19.40 17.37 -1.44
C ALA A 339 20.19 17.43 -2.77
N GLN A 340 21.48 17.12 -2.77
CA GLN A 340 22.26 16.96 -3.99
C GLN A 340 22.08 15.55 -4.55
N ASN A 341 22.08 14.53 -3.67
CA ASN A 341 21.84 13.14 -4.00
C ASN A 341 20.80 12.55 -3.05
N PHE A 342 19.99 11.62 -3.57
CA PHE A 342 19.01 10.90 -2.79
C PHE A 342 19.20 9.39 -2.94
N MET A 343 19.03 8.67 -1.82
CA MET A 343 19.04 7.21 -1.77
C MET A 343 17.74 6.70 -1.13
N ALA A 344 17.31 5.50 -1.51
CA ALA A 344 16.17 4.86 -0.87
C ALA A 344 16.46 4.55 0.60
N SER A 345 15.52 4.86 1.49
CA SER A 345 15.61 4.68 2.94
C SER A 345 14.36 3.92 3.42
N ASN A 346 14.20 2.69 2.91
CA ASN A 346 12.94 1.93 2.99
C ASN A 346 13.05 0.65 3.81
N HIS A 347 14.20 0.33 4.39
CA HIS A 347 14.40 -0.96 5.03
C HIS A 347 13.40 -1.22 6.16
N GLY A 348 12.67 -2.36 6.06
CA GLY A 348 11.59 -2.72 6.99
C GLY A 348 10.25 -1.98 6.76
N TYR A 349 10.17 -1.12 5.75
CA TYR A 349 8.93 -0.49 5.32
C TYR A 349 8.48 -1.08 3.98
N ALA A 350 7.33 -1.71 3.94
CA ALA A 350 6.70 -2.18 2.71
C ALA A 350 5.27 -1.66 2.64
N HIS A 351 4.94 -0.95 1.55
CA HIS A 351 3.58 -0.53 1.23
C HIS A 351 3.34 -0.73 -0.27
N ARG A 352 3.34 -2.02 -0.69
CA ARG A 352 3.29 -2.44 -2.09
C ARG A 352 2.22 -3.49 -2.33
N TYR A 353 1.58 -3.38 -3.50
CA TYR A 353 0.56 -4.32 -3.93
C TYR A 353 1.19 -5.48 -4.71
N VAL A 354 1.38 -6.61 -4.04
CA VAL A 354 1.89 -7.85 -4.66
C VAL A 354 0.74 -8.64 -5.26
N THR A 355 0.87 -9.00 -6.54
CA THR A 355 -0.13 -9.78 -7.31
C THR A 355 0.35 -11.16 -7.69
N ALA A 356 1.66 -11.38 -7.75
CA ALA A 356 2.25 -12.66 -8.11
C ALA A 356 3.41 -12.99 -7.16
N ILE A 357 3.48 -14.26 -6.75
CA ILE A 357 4.59 -14.83 -5.98
C ILE A 357 5.05 -16.06 -6.75
N LEU A 358 6.36 -16.17 -6.98
CA LEU A 358 6.97 -17.30 -7.66
C LEU A 358 8.24 -17.71 -6.91
N ALA A 359 8.29 -18.98 -6.49
CA ALA A 359 9.51 -19.62 -6.03
C ALA A 359 10.36 -20.09 -7.21
N ASP A 360 11.67 -19.92 -7.15
CA ASP A 360 12.56 -20.52 -8.13
C ASP A 360 12.56 -22.06 -7.98
N LYS A 361 12.43 -22.78 -9.09
CA LYS A 361 12.35 -24.24 -9.07
C LYS A 361 13.66 -24.94 -8.70
N LYS A 362 14.80 -24.23 -8.79
CA LYS A 362 16.13 -24.77 -8.57
C LYS A 362 16.83 -24.23 -7.33
N ASP A 363 16.54 -22.98 -6.99
CA ASP A 363 17.12 -22.31 -5.84
C ASP A 363 16.05 -22.01 -4.78
N PRO A 364 16.06 -22.75 -3.65
CA PRO A 364 15.04 -22.61 -2.61
C PRO A 364 15.04 -21.25 -1.91
N ASN A 365 16.10 -20.46 -2.01
CA ASN A 365 16.19 -19.14 -1.40
C ASN A 365 15.74 -18.03 -2.36
N SER A 366 15.57 -18.34 -3.64
CA SER A 366 15.17 -17.36 -4.63
C SER A 366 13.65 -17.26 -4.77
N LEU A 367 13.14 -16.05 -4.54
CA LEU A 367 11.74 -15.65 -4.69
C LEU A 367 11.62 -14.52 -5.70
N TYR A 368 10.56 -14.55 -6.49
CA TYR A 368 10.18 -13.45 -7.37
C TYR A 368 8.79 -12.98 -7.00
N VAL A 369 8.58 -11.67 -7.00
CA VAL A 369 7.25 -11.07 -6.82
C VAL A 369 6.95 -10.09 -7.94
N GLY A 370 5.68 -10.09 -8.37
CA GLY A 370 5.14 -9.14 -9.34
C GLY A 370 4.29 -8.10 -8.65
N LEU A 371 4.47 -6.84 -9.04
CA LEU A 371 3.79 -5.67 -8.45
C LEU A 371 2.91 -4.97 -9.47
N VAL A 372 1.86 -4.33 -8.98
CA VAL A 372 1.01 -3.42 -9.74
C VAL A 372 0.99 -2.03 -9.09
N ASN A 373 0.64 -1.01 -9.88
CA ASN A 373 0.46 0.40 -9.51
C ASN A 373 1.73 1.18 -9.19
N ASP A 374 2.90 0.57 -9.17
CA ASP A 374 4.17 1.23 -8.79
C ASP A 374 4.97 1.77 -9.98
N ARG A 375 4.51 1.57 -11.22
CA ARG A 375 5.17 2.04 -12.46
C ARG A 375 6.67 1.68 -12.49
N GLU A 376 7.56 2.65 -12.70
CA GLU A 376 9.02 2.48 -12.79
C GLU A 376 9.63 1.95 -11.49
N HIS A 377 8.97 2.17 -10.35
CA HIS A 377 9.39 1.68 -9.03
C HIS A 377 8.83 0.29 -8.69
N GLY A 378 8.04 -0.30 -9.61
CA GLY A 378 7.38 -1.60 -9.48
C GLY A 378 7.95 -2.66 -10.43
N GLY A 379 7.05 -3.45 -11.01
CA GLY A 379 7.36 -4.55 -11.91
C GLY A 379 7.72 -5.84 -11.18
N VAL A 380 8.93 -6.37 -11.36
CA VAL A 380 9.40 -7.61 -10.74
C VAL A 380 10.52 -7.32 -9.77
N PHE A 381 10.43 -7.92 -8.57
CA PHE A 381 11.52 -7.96 -7.60
C PHE A 381 11.97 -9.40 -7.38
N VAL A 382 13.25 -9.58 -7.10
CA VAL A 382 13.87 -10.85 -6.75
C VAL A 382 14.55 -10.76 -5.40
N SER A 383 14.35 -11.79 -4.59
CA SER A 383 15.14 -12.06 -3.39
C SER A 383 15.94 -13.34 -3.61
N HIS A 384 17.16 -13.42 -3.07
CA HIS A 384 18.01 -14.61 -3.07
C HIS A 384 18.29 -15.15 -1.66
N ASP A 385 17.58 -14.63 -0.66
CA ASP A 385 17.75 -14.95 0.76
C ASP A 385 16.42 -15.23 1.48
N GLY A 386 15.45 -15.77 0.74
CA GLY A 386 14.14 -16.15 1.30
C GLY A 386 13.24 -14.96 1.60
N GLY A 387 13.46 -13.81 0.98
CA GLY A 387 12.63 -12.61 1.12
C GLY A 387 13.18 -11.55 2.06
N GLN A 388 14.39 -11.72 2.62
CA GLN A 388 14.96 -10.74 3.55
C GLN A 388 15.42 -9.46 2.83
N HIS A 389 16.02 -9.60 1.65
CA HIS A 389 16.43 -8.47 0.81
C HIS A 389 15.91 -8.64 -0.60
N TRP A 390 15.53 -7.52 -1.21
CA TRP A 390 14.92 -7.49 -2.53
C TRP A 390 15.70 -6.60 -3.49
N THR A 391 15.83 -7.06 -4.72
CA THR A 391 16.40 -6.28 -5.82
C THR A 391 15.37 -6.16 -6.94
N GLN A 392 15.15 -4.95 -7.45
CA GLN A 392 14.27 -4.73 -8.58
C GLN A 392 14.87 -5.33 -9.85
N LYS A 393 14.11 -6.16 -10.56
CA LYS A 393 14.48 -6.85 -11.79
C LYS A 393 13.52 -6.48 -12.93
N SER A 394 13.38 -5.18 -13.19
CA SER A 394 12.30 -4.63 -14.03
C SER A 394 12.77 -4.00 -15.34
N SER A 395 14.06 -4.05 -15.69
CA SER A 395 14.59 -3.50 -16.96
C SER A 395 13.89 -4.12 -18.17
N GLY A 396 13.26 -3.31 -19.01
CA GLY A 396 12.48 -3.75 -20.17
C GLY A 396 10.99 -3.97 -19.88
N LEU A 397 10.54 -3.89 -18.63
CA LEU A 397 9.11 -3.86 -18.28
C LEU A 397 8.46 -2.50 -18.55
N ASP A 398 9.24 -1.42 -18.59
CA ASP A 398 8.78 -0.06 -18.92
C ASP A 398 7.58 0.39 -18.08
N GLY A 399 7.67 0.22 -16.76
CA GLY A 399 6.64 0.61 -15.80
C GLY A 399 5.33 -0.18 -15.89
N ARG A 400 5.36 -1.39 -16.49
CA ARG A 400 4.16 -2.23 -16.59
C ARG A 400 3.82 -2.87 -15.26
N ASP A 401 2.51 -2.97 -15.02
CA ASP A 401 1.94 -3.79 -13.95
C ASP A 401 2.13 -5.27 -14.27
N VAL A 402 2.55 -6.06 -13.29
CA VAL A 402 2.76 -7.52 -13.42
C VAL A 402 1.68 -8.27 -12.65
N PHE A 403 0.81 -8.99 -13.35
CA PHE A 403 -0.32 -9.73 -12.76
C PHE A 403 -0.01 -11.19 -12.47
N THR A 404 0.90 -11.80 -13.22
CA THR A 404 1.30 -13.20 -13.04
C THR A 404 2.77 -13.38 -13.38
N LEU A 405 3.42 -14.30 -12.66
CA LEU A 405 4.78 -14.76 -12.91
C LEU A 405 4.80 -16.28 -12.96
N LYS A 406 5.43 -16.84 -13.98
CA LYS A 406 5.64 -18.29 -14.11
C LYS A 406 7.08 -18.56 -14.53
N GLN A 407 7.59 -19.72 -14.18
CA GLN A 407 8.91 -20.20 -14.62
C GLN A 407 8.76 -21.36 -15.57
N ALA A 408 9.33 -21.25 -16.75
CA ALA A 408 9.40 -22.32 -17.73
C ALA A 408 10.40 -23.42 -17.29
N ALA A 409 10.33 -24.60 -17.91
CA ALA A 409 11.19 -25.73 -17.56
C ALA A 409 12.69 -25.47 -17.76
N ASN A 410 13.04 -24.58 -18.70
CA ASN A 410 14.41 -24.15 -18.97
C ASN A 410 14.91 -23.06 -18.00
N GLY A 411 14.09 -22.62 -17.06
CA GLY A 411 14.42 -21.60 -16.06
C GLY A 411 14.10 -20.15 -16.48
N GLU A 412 13.57 -19.94 -17.69
CA GLU A 412 13.13 -18.61 -18.13
C GLU A 412 11.89 -18.17 -17.34
N LEU A 413 11.82 -16.87 -17.03
CA LEU A 413 10.68 -16.28 -16.34
C LEU A 413 9.72 -15.66 -17.36
N VAL A 414 8.43 -15.82 -17.13
CA VAL A 414 7.36 -15.25 -17.95
C VAL A 414 6.50 -14.35 -17.08
N ALA A 415 6.33 -13.11 -17.50
CA ALA A 415 5.48 -12.12 -16.84
C ALA A 415 4.27 -11.79 -17.71
N GLY A 416 3.06 -11.96 -17.14
CA GLY A 416 1.83 -11.42 -17.71
C GLY A 416 1.59 -10.02 -17.17
N THR A 417 1.36 -9.06 -18.07
CA THR A 417 1.32 -7.63 -17.74
C THR A 417 0.01 -6.96 -18.18
N ASN A 418 -0.16 -5.68 -17.81
CA ASN A 418 -1.26 -4.86 -18.32
C ASN A 418 -1.20 -4.61 -19.84
N ARG A 419 -0.05 -4.93 -20.51
CA ARG A 419 0.15 -4.79 -21.94
C ARG A 419 0.94 -5.97 -22.52
N GLY A 420 0.29 -7.16 -22.60
CA GLY A 420 0.87 -8.38 -23.14
C GLY A 420 1.81 -9.09 -22.18
N MET A 421 2.72 -9.91 -22.73
CA MET A 421 3.65 -10.75 -21.99
C MET A 421 5.10 -10.43 -22.30
N LEU A 422 5.95 -10.63 -21.30
CA LEU A 422 7.40 -10.53 -21.47
C LEU A 422 8.07 -11.78 -20.90
N MET A 423 9.27 -12.05 -21.39
CA MET A 423 10.11 -13.15 -20.92
C MET A 423 11.48 -12.62 -20.53
N LEU A 424 11.98 -13.10 -19.42
CA LEU A 424 13.35 -12.91 -18.99
C LEU A 424 14.11 -14.21 -19.22
N ALA A 425 14.99 -14.22 -20.20
CA ALA A 425 15.83 -15.37 -20.49
C ALA A 425 16.83 -15.62 -19.34
N HIS A 426 17.26 -16.86 -19.20
CA HIS A 426 18.22 -17.24 -18.16
C HIS A 426 19.50 -16.38 -18.32
N ASN A 427 19.98 -15.79 -17.23
CA ASN A 427 21.12 -14.86 -17.19
C ASN A 427 20.91 -13.52 -17.94
N ALA A 428 19.74 -13.20 -18.45
CA ALA A 428 19.46 -11.89 -19.03
C ALA A 428 19.20 -10.83 -17.94
N SER A 429 19.54 -9.58 -18.26
CA SER A 429 19.22 -8.43 -17.42
C SER A 429 17.90 -7.77 -17.81
N ASN A 430 17.43 -7.96 -19.05
CA ASN A 430 16.29 -7.25 -19.62
C ASN A 430 15.17 -8.21 -20.01
N TRP A 431 13.95 -7.83 -19.66
CA TRP A 431 12.73 -8.47 -20.15
C TRP A 431 12.51 -8.16 -21.63
N SER A 432 12.08 -9.15 -22.40
CA SER A 432 11.81 -9.04 -23.82
C SER A 432 10.37 -9.43 -24.13
N PRO A 433 9.65 -8.69 -25.01
CA PRO A 433 8.27 -9.01 -25.36
C PRO A 433 8.15 -10.35 -26.08
N ILE A 434 7.17 -11.17 -25.70
CA ILE A 434 6.77 -12.41 -26.36
C ILE A 434 5.32 -12.33 -26.84
N ASN A 435 4.99 -11.27 -27.57
CA ASN A 435 3.63 -10.83 -27.88
C ASN A 435 3.20 -11.14 -29.32
N THR A 436 3.98 -11.88 -30.09
CA THR A 436 3.64 -12.16 -31.50
C THR A 436 2.44 -13.12 -31.58
N VAL A 437 1.35 -12.67 -32.16
CA VAL A 437 0.16 -13.49 -32.45
C VAL A 437 0.15 -13.86 -33.92
N ILE A 438 -0.07 -15.13 -34.21
CA ILE A 438 -0.19 -15.66 -35.58
C ILE A 438 -1.60 -16.19 -35.77
N GLU A 439 -2.38 -15.54 -36.60
CA GLU A 439 -3.73 -15.93 -36.93
C GLU A 439 -3.81 -16.59 -38.31
N ALA A 440 -4.50 -17.73 -38.40
CA ALA A 440 -4.80 -18.33 -39.71
C ALA A 440 -5.73 -17.40 -40.50
N ASN A 441 -5.36 -17.10 -41.74
CA ASN A 441 -6.18 -16.26 -42.59
C ASN A 441 -7.53 -16.90 -42.88
N PRO A 442 -8.67 -16.31 -42.48
CA PRO A 442 -10.00 -16.90 -42.69
C PRO A 442 -10.36 -17.12 -44.17
N ALA A 443 -9.66 -16.45 -45.10
CA ALA A 443 -9.87 -16.62 -46.54
C ALA A 443 -9.36 -17.98 -47.07
N THR A 444 -8.59 -18.75 -46.34
CA THR A 444 -8.04 -20.05 -46.79
C THR A 444 -8.96 -21.24 -46.56
N ARG A 445 -10.18 -21.06 -46.00
CA ARG A 445 -11.16 -22.13 -45.82
C ARG A 445 -11.91 -22.54 -47.10
N LYS A 446 -11.73 -21.80 -48.20
CA LYS A 446 -12.28 -22.24 -49.51
C LYS A 446 -11.28 -23.19 -50.17
N LYS A 447 -11.71 -24.42 -50.45
CA LYS A 447 -10.95 -25.43 -51.20
C LYS A 447 -10.45 -24.83 -52.52
N GLY A 448 -9.13 -24.73 -52.72
CA GLY A 448 -8.51 -24.33 -53.98
C GLY A 448 -7.85 -22.97 -53.99
N ALA A 449 -7.82 -22.18 -52.91
CA ALA A 449 -7.10 -20.90 -52.87
C ALA A 449 -5.64 -21.14 -52.42
N ALA A 450 -4.69 -20.47 -53.12
CA ALA A 450 -3.29 -20.43 -52.69
C ALA A 450 -3.18 -19.91 -51.24
N SER A 451 -2.36 -20.56 -50.43
CA SER A 451 -2.11 -20.19 -49.02
C SER A 451 -1.69 -18.73 -48.96
N LYS A 452 -2.58 -17.87 -48.49
CA LYS A 452 -2.19 -16.49 -48.13
C LYS A 452 -1.44 -16.52 -46.79
N ALA A 453 -0.39 -15.72 -46.70
CA ALA A 453 0.44 -15.61 -45.50
C ALA A 453 -0.42 -15.41 -44.24
N ALA A 454 -0.03 -16.06 -43.14
CA ALA A 454 -0.66 -15.86 -41.84
C ALA A 454 -0.57 -14.38 -41.43
N VAL A 455 -1.65 -13.88 -40.84
CA VAL A 455 -1.67 -12.49 -40.32
C VAL A 455 -0.89 -12.49 -38.99
N ARG A 456 0.07 -11.57 -38.89
CA ARG A 456 0.81 -11.33 -37.64
C ARG A 456 0.24 -10.10 -36.95
N SER A 457 -0.08 -10.23 -35.69
CA SER A 457 -0.50 -9.12 -34.81
C SER A 457 0.29 -9.16 -33.50
N VAL A 458 0.05 -8.18 -32.64
CA VAL A 458 0.72 -8.05 -31.34
C VAL A 458 -0.33 -8.16 -30.24
N LEU A 459 -0.11 -9.02 -29.27
CA LEU A 459 -0.93 -9.12 -28.07
C LEU A 459 -0.66 -7.90 -27.17
N THR A 460 -1.61 -7.01 -27.07
CA THR A 460 -1.57 -5.81 -26.22
C THR A 460 -2.57 -5.86 -25.06
N ALA A 461 -3.41 -6.91 -25.02
CA ALA A 461 -4.38 -7.09 -23.93
C ALA A 461 -3.68 -7.38 -22.61
N ARG A 462 -4.36 -7.04 -21.51
CA ARG A 462 -3.92 -7.44 -20.16
C ARG A 462 -3.91 -8.97 -20.05
N VAL A 463 -2.80 -9.51 -19.59
CA VAL A 463 -2.62 -10.94 -19.31
C VAL A 463 -2.76 -11.14 -17.81
N ASN A 464 -3.84 -11.81 -17.42
CA ASN A 464 -4.20 -12.00 -16.02
C ASN A 464 -3.49 -13.22 -15.42
N ASP A 465 -3.32 -14.30 -16.21
CA ASP A 465 -2.66 -15.51 -15.76
C ASP A 465 -2.08 -16.32 -16.93
N VAL A 466 -1.12 -17.21 -16.63
CA VAL A 466 -0.43 -18.06 -17.60
C VAL A 466 -0.25 -19.46 -17.00
N ALA A 467 -0.65 -20.50 -17.74
CA ALA A 467 -0.32 -21.88 -17.41
C ALA A 467 0.71 -22.42 -18.40
N ILE A 468 1.77 -23.06 -17.88
CA ILE A 468 2.88 -23.61 -18.67
C ILE A 468 2.93 -25.12 -18.50
N THR A 469 2.66 -25.86 -19.57
CA THR A 469 2.87 -27.31 -19.63
C THR A 469 4.03 -27.63 -20.55
N SER A 470 4.49 -28.88 -20.54
CA SER A 470 5.53 -29.36 -21.45
C SER A 470 5.12 -29.38 -22.93
N LYS A 471 3.81 -29.37 -23.22
CA LYS A 471 3.27 -29.44 -24.58
C LYS A 471 2.77 -28.10 -25.09
N GLN A 472 2.19 -27.28 -24.22
CA GLN A 472 1.50 -26.06 -24.62
C GLN A 472 1.43 -25.06 -23.47
N TRP A 473 1.53 -23.76 -23.81
CA TRP A 473 1.30 -22.67 -22.87
C TRP A 473 -0.07 -22.04 -23.12
N PHE A 474 -0.71 -21.58 -22.09
CA PHE A 474 -2.01 -20.92 -22.11
C PHE A 474 -1.90 -19.56 -21.46
N ALA A 475 -2.50 -18.53 -22.05
CA ALA A 475 -2.56 -17.19 -21.49
C ALA A 475 -4.00 -16.73 -21.40
N ALA A 476 -4.48 -16.55 -20.16
CA ALA A 476 -5.77 -15.97 -19.84
C ALA A 476 -5.66 -14.44 -19.92
N THR A 477 -6.40 -13.83 -20.84
CA THR A 477 -6.30 -12.41 -21.10
C THR A 477 -7.66 -11.72 -21.06
N SER A 478 -7.65 -10.39 -20.96
CA SER A 478 -8.87 -9.57 -21.06
C SER A 478 -9.51 -9.60 -22.47
N ALA A 479 -8.82 -10.16 -23.47
CA ALA A 479 -9.32 -10.23 -24.85
C ALA A 479 -9.57 -11.67 -25.34
N GLY A 480 -9.39 -12.67 -24.50
CA GLY A 480 -9.57 -14.07 -24.85
C GLY A 480 -8.48 -14.97 -24.29
N LEU A 481 -8.55 -16.27 -24.65
CA LEU A 481 -7.53 -17.25 -24.33
C LEU A 481 -6.57 -17.41 -25.51
N TYR A 482 -5.27 -17.26 -25.26
CA TYR A 482 -4.21 -17.48 -26.23
C TYR A 482 -3.41 -18.72 -25.88
N THR A 483 -2.90 -19.42 -26.90
CA THR A 483 -2.12 -20.64 -26.72
C THR A 483 -0.82 -20.57 -27.53
N SER A 484 0.25 -21.15 -27.00
CA SER A 484 1.54 -21.27 -27.67
C SER A 484 2.05 -22.71 -27.58
N SER A 485 2.50 -23.26 -28.72
CA SER A 485 3.15 -24.56 -28.80
C SER A 485 4.67 -24.49 -29.05
N ASN A 486 5.24 -23.26 -28.97
CA ASN A 486 6.65 -23.00 -29.20
C ASN A 486 7.29 -22.16 -28.10
N ASN A 487 6.96 -22.47 -26.85
CA ASN A 487 7.50 -21.83 -25.64
C ASN A 487 7.34 -20.29 -25.64
N GLY A 488 6.15 -19.81 -26.04
CA GLY A 488 5.81 -18.39 -26.00
C GLY A 488 6.38 -17.56 -27.16
N GLN A 489 7.15 -18.11 -28.09
CA GLN A 489 7.70 -17.36 -29.21
C GLN A 489 6.60 -16.79 -30.14
N SER A 490 5.51 -17.53 -30.28
CA SER A 490 4.29 -17.02 -30.91
C SER A 490 3.05 -17.63 -30.28
N TRP A 491 1.97 -16.90 -30.40
CA TRP A 491 0.68 -17.24 -29.85
C TRP A 491 -0.35 -17.40 -30.95
N SER A 492 -1.24 -18.32 -30.78
CA SER A 492 -2.42 -18.50 -31.60
C SER A 492 -3.66 -18.48 -30.72
N GLY A 493 -4.77 -18.12 -31.26
CA GLY A 493 -6.02 -18.02 -30.55
C GLY A 493 -6.61 -16.66 -30.75
N GLY A 494 -7.54 -16.38 -30.07
CA GLY A 494 -8.45 -15.33 -30.16
C GLY A 494 -9.67 -15.80 -29.42
N PRO A 495 -10.85 -15.38 -29.71
CA PRO A 495 -11.99 -15.71 -28.90
C PRO A 495 -12.32 -17.20 -28.98
N VAL A 496 -11.68 -18.01 -28.11
CA VAL A 496 -12.25 -19.30 -27.74
C VAL A 496 -13.60 -18.98 -27.13
N MET A 497 -14.68 -19.36 -27.78
CA MET A 497 -16.06 -19.07 -27.38
C MET A 497 -16.43 -17.57 -27.24
N GLY A 498 -15.90 -16.70 -28.08
CA GLY A 498 -16.13 -15.25 -28.05
C GLY A 498 -15.05 -14.45 -27.30
N LYS A 499 -15.14 -13.13 -27.38
CA LYS A 499 -14.25 -12.24 -26.61
C LYS A 499 -14.71 -12.28 -25.15
N LYS A 500 -14.06 -13.10 -24.31
CA LYS A 500 -14.31 -13.21 -22.88
C LYS A 500 -13.08 -12.70 -22.14
N ASP A 501 -13.29 -11.99 -21.02
CA ASP A 501 -12.24 -11.62 -20.06
C ASP A 501 -11.96 -12.84 -19.16
N PHE A 502 -10.85 -13.53 -19.41
CA PHE A 502 -10.40 -14.66 -18.60
C PHE A 502 -9.50 -14.16 -17.48
N VAL A 503 -9.78 -14.59 -16.26
CA VAL A 503 -9.11 -14.12 -15.03
C VAL A 503 -8.07 -15.10 -14.49
N ALA A 504 -8.20 -16.40 -14.78
CA ALA A 504 -7.28 -17.44 -14.33
C ALA A 504 -7.21 -18.60 -15.34
N VAL A 505 -6.08 -19.28 -15.38
CA VAL A 505 -5.86 -20.51 -16.13
C VAL A 505 -4.92 -21.43 -15.36
N GLU A 506 -5.31 -22.71 -15.20
CA GLU A 506 -4.46 -23.75 -14.62
C GLU A 506 -4.49 -25.00 -15.49
N ALA A 507 -3.40 -25.76 -15.43
CA ALA A 507 -3.25 -26.98 -16.23
C ALA A 507 -2.49 -28.06 -15.46
N GLU A 508 -3.07 -29.28 -15.42
CA GLU A 508 -2.47 -30.47 -14.86
C GLU A 508 -2.57 -31.63 -15.83
N GLY A 509 -1.44 -31.99 -16.46
CA GLY A 509 -1.40 -32.97 -17.53
C GLY A 509 -2.19 -32.51 -18.77
N GLU A 510 -3.27 -33.26 -19.11
CA GLU A 510 -4.16 -32.92 -20.22
C GLU A 510 -5.39 -32.09 -19.78
N LEU A 511 -5.64 -32.01 -18.47
CA LEU A 511 -6.71 -31.21 -17.91
C LEU A 511 -6.29 -29.75 -17.89
N VAL A 512 -7.10 -28.86 -18.47
CA VAL A 512 -6.90 -27.40 -18.45
C VAL A 512 -8.22 -26.78 -18.05
N ALA A 513 -8.19 -25.92 -17.06
CA ALA A 513 -9.33 -25.12 -16.64
C ALA A 513 -9.03 -23.63 -16.82
N VAL A 514 -9.97 -22.89 -17.35
CA VAL A 514 -9.85 -21.45 -17.54
C VAL A 514 -11.12 -20.76 -17.02
N ALA A 515 -10.95 -19.74 -16.20
CA ALA A 515 -12.05 -19.04 -15.56
C ALA A 515 -12.27 -17.66 -16.14
N THR A 516 -13.52 -17.28 -16.34
CA THR A 516 -14.01 -15.90 -16.37
C THR A 516 -14.39 -15.49 -14.96
N ARG A 517 -14.92 -14.28 -14.78
CA ARG A 517 -15.43 -13.88 -13.45
C ARG A 517 -16.63 -14.71 -12.97
N SER A 518 -17.37 -15.32 -13.88
CA SER A 518 -18.67 -15.98 -13.57
C SER A 518 -18.82 -17.39 -14.11
N GLY A 519 -17.76 -17.99 -14.65
CA GLY A 519 -17.86 -19.35 -15.20
C GLY A 519 -16.50 -19.94 -15.52
N VAL A 520 -16.45 -21.25 -15.68
CA VAL A 520 -15.25 -22.03 -15.97
C VAL A 520 -15.45 -22.80 -17.26
N LEU A 521 -14.43 -22.79 -18.13
CA LEU A 521 -14.31 -23.66 -19.29
C LEU A 521 -13.26 -24.73 -18.98
N VAL A 522 -13.53 -25.96 -19.34
CA VAL A 522 -12.62 -27.09 -19.07
C VAL A 522 -12.31 -27.83 -20.37
N SER A 523 -11.05 -28.20 -20.51
CA SER A 523 -10.55 -29.10 -21.55
C SER A 523 -9.87 -30.29 -20.90
N THR A 524 -10.20 -31.51 -21.34
CA THR A 524 -9.56 -32.76 -20.91
C THR A 524 -8.57 -33.31 -21.93
N ASN A 525 -8.24 -32.50 -22.96
CA ASN A 525 -7.37 -32.94 -24.08
C ASN A 525 -6.37 -31.81 -24.48
N SER A 526 -5.76 -31.17 -23.48
CA SER A 526 -4.74 -30.11 -23.64
C SER A 526 -5.22 -28.94 -24.49
N GLY A 527 -6.46 -28.49 -24.30
CA GLY A 527 -7.00 -27.31 -24.96
C GLY A 527 -7.51 -27.49 -26.38
N LYS A 528 -7.58 -28.78 -26.89
CA LYS A 528 -8.10 -29.04 -28.25
C LYS A 528 -9.61 -28.82 -28.35
N THR A 529 -10.35 -29.20 -27.32
CA THR A 529 -11.79 -28.95 -27.20
C THR A 529 -12.11 -28.42 -25.81
N TRP A 530 -13.13 -27.59 -25.72
CA TRP A 530 -13.54 -26.96 -24.50
C TRP A 530 -15.02 -27.16 -24.23
N GLN A 531 -15.37 -27.35 -22.98
CA GLN A 531 -16.75 -27.46 -22.50
C GLN A 531 -16.98 -26.40 -21.42
N GLU A 532 -18.14 -25.76 -21.44
CA GLU A 532 -18.58 -24.92 -20.30
C GLU A 532 -18.90 -25.84 -19.13
N SER A 533 -18.41 -25.46 -17.96
CA SER A 533 -18.70 -26.19 -16.73
C SER A 533 -20.16 -25.98 -16.32
N ASN A 534 -20.84 -27.08 -15.99
CA ASN A 534 -22.23 -27.07 -15.61
C ASN A 534 -22.41 -26.79 -14.11
N ASN A 535 -23.54 -26.17 -13.74
CA ASN A 535 -24.01 -25.98 -12.35
C ASN A 535 -23.11 -25.10 -11.45
N LEU A 536 -22.21 -24.29 -11.99
CA LEU A 536 -21.49 -23.27 -11.23
C LEU A 536 -22.30 -21.98 -11.10
N ALA A 537 -23.03 -21.60 -12.16
CA ALA A 537 -23.95 -20.47 -12.15
C ALA A 537 -25.34 -20.90 -11.64
N PRO A 538 -26.15 -20.03 -10.98
CA PRO A 538 -26.07 -18.57 -10.98
C PRO A 538 -25.36 -17.95 -9.76
N PHE A 539 -24.67 -18.74 -8.94
CA PHE A 539 -24.24 -18.32 -7.60
C PHE A 539 -22.82 -17.73 -7.57
N VAL A 540 -22.01 -17.82 -8.64
CA VAL A 540 -20.65 -17.33 -8.68
C VAL A 540 -20.52 -16.19 -9.68
N SER A 541 -20.20 -15.00 -9.18
CA SER A 541 -20.08 -13.78 -10.00
C SER A 541 -18.66 -13.20 -10.03
N SER A 542 -17.77 -13.68 -9.17
CA SER A 542 -16.47 -13.06 -8.94
C SER A 542 -15.37 -14.06 -8.59
N ILE A 543 -15.06 -14.97 -9.56
CA ILE A 543 -13.94 -15.90 -9.43
C ILE A 543 -12.63 -15.11 -9.32
N ARG A 544 -11.81 -15.46 -8.33
CA ARG A 544 -10.54 -14.79 -8.00
C ARG A 544 -9.32 -15.66 -8.23
N SER A 545 -9.44 -16.96 -7.94
CA SER A 545 -8.34 -17.91 -8.00
C SER A 545 -8.87 -19.27 -8.43
N LEU A 546 -8.03 -20.04 -9.12
CA LEU A 546 -8.30 -21.38 -9.60
C LEU A 546 -7.06 -22.23 -9.34
N THR A 547 -7.24 -23.49 -8.93
CA THR A 547 -6.17 -24.48 -8.86
C THR A 547 -6.69 -25.84 -9.30
N ILE A 548 -5.79 -26.70 -9.79
CA ILE A 548 -6.07 -28.11 -10.10
C ILE A 548 -5.19 -28.96 -9.20
N THR A 549 -5.80 -29.85 -8.44
CA THR A 549 -5.07 -30.78 -7.57
C THR A 549 -4.46 -31.93 -8.38
N PRO A 550 -3.44 -32.68 -7.88
CA PRO A 550 -2.84 -33.81 -8.57
C PRO A 550 -3.82 -34.91 -8.92
N ASP A 551 -4.88 -35.12 -8.14
CA ASP A 551 -5.98 -36.04 -8.41
C ASP A 551 -7.05 -35.45 -9.35
N LYS A 552 -6.73 -34.32 -10.01
CA LYS A 552 -7.51 -33.65 -11.06
C LYS A 552 -8.85 -33.07 -10.63
N GLN A 553 -8.99 -32.72 -9.37
CA GLN A 553 -10.09 -31.85 -8.94
C GLN A 553 -9.80 -30.39 -9.32
N ILE A 554 -10.83 -29.69 -9.75
CA ILE A 554 -10.74 -28.25 -9.99
C ILE A 554 -11.32 -27.56 -8.76
N VAL A 555 -10.54 -26.66 -8.19
CA VAL A 555 -10.91 -25.87 -6.99
C VAL A 555 -10.82 -24.40 -7.30
N LEU A 556 -11.80 -23.62 -6.89
CA LEU A 556 -11.82 -22.16 -7.10
C LEU A 556 -12.20 -21.38 -5.85
N ALA A 557 -11.66 -20.19 -5.77
CA ALA A 557 -12.02 -19.16 -4.82
C ALA A 557 -12.84 -18.05 -5.49
N SER A 558 -13.86 -17.56 -4.82
CA SER A 558 -14.70 -16.49 -5.30
C SER A 558 -15.18 -15.59 -4.18
N ARG A 559 -15.86 -14.50 -4.55
CA ARG A 559 -16.55 -13.65 -3.57
C ARG A 559 -17.66 -14.40 -2.83
N GLU A 560 -18.26 -15.36 -3.49
CA GLU A 560 -19.39 -16.18 -2.99
C GLU A 560 -18.92 -17.41 -2.23
N GLY A 561 -17.63 -17.60 -1.99
CA GLY A 561 -17.05 -18.73 -1.28
C GLY A 561 -16.07 -19.53 -2.11
N ALA A 562 -15.76 -20.74 -1.65
CA ALA A 562 -14.90 -21.68 -2.36
C ALA A 562 -15.72 -22.87 -2.89
N PHE A 563 -15.35 -23.35 -4.08
CA PHE A 563 -16.08 -24.42 -4.77
C PHE A 563 -15.09 -25.46 -5.32
N ARG A 564 -15.47 -26.71 -5.34
CA ARG A 564 -14.69 -27.79 -5.96
C ARG A 564 -15.52 -28.57 -6.97
N SER A 565 -14.84 -29.07 -7.98
CA SER A 565 -15.39 -30.05 -8.94
C SER A 565 -14.50 -31.30 -8.99
N PRO A 566 -14.98 -32.44 -8.48
CA PRO A 566 -14.21 -33.67 -8.49
C PRO A 566 -14.20 -34.36 -9.87
N ASN A 567 -15.00 -33.90 -10.81
CA ASN A 567 -15.26 -34.57 -12.11
C ASN A 567 -14.98 -33.63 -13.30
N ALA A 568 -13.86 -32.91 -13.25
CA ALA A 568 -13.39 -32.06 -14.33
C ALA A 568 -14.44 -31.02 -14.83
N GLY A 569 -15.19 -30.42 -13.92
CA GLY A 569 -16.17 -29.38 -14.24
C GLY A 569 -17.58 -29.91 -14.52
N GLY A 570 -17.83 -31.21 -14.40
CA GLY A 570 -19.17 -31.81 -14.60
C GLY A 570 -20.18 -31.55 -13.49
N GLY A 571 -19.73 -31.05 -12.34
CA GLY A 571 -20.54 -30.61 -11.21
C GLY A 571 -19.70 -29.90 -10.18
N TRP A 572 -20.32 -29.02 -9.37
CA TRP A 572 -19.63 -28.23 -8.35
C TRP A 572 -20.27 -28.41 -6.98
N GLU A 573 -19.43 -28.45 -5.98
CA GLU A 573 -19.78 -28.53 -4.56
C GLU A 573 -19.26 -27.27 -3.85
N HIS A 574 -20.12 -26.64 -3.06
CA HIS A 574 -19.72 -25.51 -2.22
C HIS A 574 -18.99 -26.04 -0.98
N MET A 575 -17.80 -25.53 -0.71
CA MET A 575 -16.98 -25.91 0.44
C MET A 575 -17.27 -24.96 1.60
N GLN A 576 -18.09 -25.39 2.54
CA GLN A 576 -18.55 -24.56 3.67
C GLN A 576 -18.06 -25.04 5.04
N ASN A 577 -17.68 -26.30 5.16
CA ASN A 577 -17.33 -26.91 6.45
C ASN A 577 -16.00 -26.37 6.99
N GLY A 578 -16.04 -25.33 7.82
CA GLY A 578 -14.88 -24.68 8.42
C GLY A 578 -14.30 -23.51 7.62
N LEU A 579 -14.84 -23.19 6.42
CA LEU A 579 -14.51 -21.97 5.67
C LEU A 579 -15.56 -20.87 5.88
N PRO A 580 -15.18 -19.60 5.72
CA PRO A 580 -16.15 -18.52 5.55
C PRO A 580 -17.05 -18.76 4.33
N ASP A 581 -18.33 -18.44 4.44
CA ASP A 581 -19.32 -18.64 3.37
C ASP A 581 -19.08 -17.78 2.13
N LYS A 582 -18.20 -16.77 2.24
CA LYS A 582 -17.90 -15.80 1.16
C LYS A 582 -16.54 -15.16 1.34
N ASN A 583 -16.15 -14.39 0.31
CA ASN A 583 -14.92 -13.60 0.25
C ASN A 583 -13.62 -14.41 0.37
N ILE A 584 -13.62 -15.63 -0.20
CA ILE A 584 -12.37 -16.39 -0.36
C ILE A 584 -11.53 -15.72 -1.44
N SER A 585 -10.31 -15.33 -1.08
CA SER A 585 -9.41 -14.55 -1.94
C SER A 585 -8.49 -15.38 -2.79
N SER A 586 -8.01 -16.51 -2.26
CA SER A 586 -7.10 -17.43 -2.97
C SER A 586 -7.27 -18.86 -2.50
N ILE A 587 -6.97 -19.80 -3.40
CA ILE A 587 -6.79 -21.23 -3.14
C ILE A 587 -5.46 -21.65 -3.72
N ALA A 588 -4.71 -22.47 -2.99
CA ALA A 588 -3.48 -23.10 -3.43
C ALA A 588 -3.44 -24.57 -2.97
N TYR A 589 -2.60 -25.36 -3.64
CA TYR A 589 -2.34 -26.74 -3.23
C TYR A 589 -0.89 -26.88 -2.77
N ASP A 590 -0.70 -27.40 -1.56
CA ASP A 590 0.62 -27.76 -1.02
C ASP A 590 0.96 -29.20 -1.44
N GLU A 591 1.83 -29.33 -2.44
CA GLU A 591 2.27 -30.62 -2.95
C GLU A 591 3.08 -31.42 -1.92
N THR A 592 3.75 -30.73 -0.99
CA THR A 592 4.61 -31.36 0.03
C THR A 592 3.79 -32.02 1.14
N ARG A 593 2.72 -31.34 1.58
CA ARG A 593 1.84 -31.82 2.66
C ARG A 593 0.56 -32.44 2.16
N HIS A 594 0.32 -32.43 0.84
CA HIS A 594 -0.91 -32.89 0.19
C HIS A 594 -2.16 -32.23 0.75
N MET A 595 -2.14 -30.88 0.86
CA MET A 595 -3.18 -30.09 1.49
C MET A 595 -3.66 -28.97 0.57
N LEU A 596 -4.95 -28.64 0.65
CA LEU A 596 -5.48 -27.40 0.13
C LEU A 596 -5.33 -26.29 1.16
N LEU A 597 -4.97 -25.10 0.68
CA LEU A 597 -4.88 -23.87 1.44
C LEU A 597 -5.88 -22.85 0.91
N ALA A 598 -6.52 -22.10 1.78
CA ALA A 598 -7.40 -21.02 1.40
C ALA A 598 -7.14 -19.77 2.25
N THR A 599 -7.34 -18.60 1.66
CA THR A 599 -7.33 -17.33 2.37
C THR A 599 -8.61 -16.56 2.13
N SER A 600 -9.01 -15.73 3.08
CA SER A 600 -10.15 -14.82 2.95
C SER A 600 -9.67 -13.37 2.97
N SER A 601 -10.28 -12.52 2.15
CA SER A 601 -9.98 -11.09 2.15
C SER A 601 -10.52 -10.34 3.38
N GLU A 602 -11.33 -10.98 4.20
CA GLU A 602 -11.92 -10.40 5.42
C GLU A 602 -11.16 -10.81 6.69
N THR A 603 -10.32 -11.85 6.60
CA THR A 603 -9.60 -12.39 7.75
C THR A 603 -8.11 -12.53 7.44
N GLY A 604 -7.26 -12.29 8.43
CA GLY A 604 -5.82 -12.54 8.34
C GLY A 604 -5.46 -14.02 8.58
N VAL A 605 -6.28 -14.98 8.12
CA VAL A 605 -6.14 -16.39 8.48
C VAL A 605 -5.92 -17.25 7.24
N VAL A 606 -5.02 -18.21 7.34
CA VAL A 606 -4.90 -19.32 6.38
C VAL A 606 -5.74 -20.49 6.86
N PHE A 607 -6.60 -21.00 5.99
CA PHE A 607 -7.37 -22.19 6.23
C PHE A 607 -6.70 -23.37 5.53
N GLU A 608 -6.72 -24.54 6.16
CA GLU A 608 -6.05 -25.76 5.71
C GLU A 608 -7.04 -26.92 5.61
N SER A 609 -6.95 -27.73 4.53
CA SER A 609 -7.73 -28.95 4.36
C SER A 609 -6.84 -30.10 3.89
N SER A 610 -6.85 -31.20 4.63
CA SER A 610 -6.14 -32.45 4.28
C SER A 610 -7.04 -33.50 3.63
N ASP A 611 -8.32 -33.19 3.42
CA ASP A 611 -9.35 -34.10 2.89
C ASP A 611 -9.98 -33.60 1.58
N ASN A 612 -9.16 -32.92 0.77
CA ASN A 612 -9.59 -32.37 -0.53
C ASN A 612 -10.76 -31.37 -0.42
N GLY A 613 -10.80 -30.58 0.65
CA GLY A 613 -11.78 -29.53 0.85
C GLY A 613 -13.12 -29.99 1.43
N GLN A 614 -13.21 -31.20 1.99
CA GLN A 614 -14.43 -31.65 2.68
C GLN A 614 -14.57 -31.00 4.04
N SER A 615 -13.45 -30.77 4.73
CA SER A 615 -13.39 -29.97 5.96
C SER A 615 -12.17 -29.08 5.99
N TRP A 616 -12.29 -27.97 6.71
CA TRP A 616 -11.24 -26.96 6.82
C TRP A 616 -10.93 -26.62 8.26
N HIS A 617 -9.67 -26.48 8.55
CA HIS A 617 -9.16 -26.04 9.84
C HIS A 617 -8.66 -24.60 9.73
N ARG A 618 -9.10 -23.78 10.68
CA ARG A 618 -8.63 -22.40 10.79
C ARG A 618 -7.24 -22.38 11.44
N GLY A 619 -6.25 -21.83 10.73
CA GLY A 619 -4.94 -21.55 11.27
C GLY A 619 -4.90 -20.32 12.18
N PRO A 620 -3.74 -19.95 12.72
CA PRO A 620 -3.55 -18.76 13.51
C PRO A 620 -3.80 -17.50 12.67
N ASP A 621 -4.17 -16.41 13.36
CA ASP A 621 -4.25 -15.09 12.72
C ASP A 621 -2.82 -14.61 12.39
N THR A 622 -2.64 -14.14 11.17
CA THR A 622 -1.34 -13.64 10.68
C THR A 622 -1.07 -12.19 11.08
N GLY A 623 -2.12 -11.47 11.48
CA GLY A 623 -2.07 -10.02 11.73
C GLY A 623 -2.12 -9.16 10.46
N TYR A 624 -2.29 -9.78 9.28
CA TYR A 624 -2.33 -9.11 7.98
C TYR A 624 -3.52 -9.58 7.15
N PRO A 625 -4.19 -8.70 6.39
CA PRO A 625 -5.16 -9.11 5.39
C PRO A 625 -4.45 -9.89 4.28
N LEU A 626 -5.00 -11.05 3.87
CA LEU A 626 -4.36 -11.93 2.89
C LEU A 626 -5.12 -11.93 1.57
N ARG A 627 -4.40 -11.81 0.45
CA ARG A 627 -4.97 -11.82 -0.91
C ARG A 627 -4.64 -13.04 -1.71
N HIS A 628 -3.41 -13.48 -1.68
CA HIS A 628 -2.91 -14.62 -2.43
C HIS A 628 -1.99 -15.43 -1.54
N ILE A 629 -2.12 -16.75 -1.59
CA ILE A 629 -1.25 -17.67 -0.86
C ILE A 629 -0.49 -18.57 -1.83
N SER A 630 0.76 -18.81 -1.52
CA SER A 630 1.64 -19.74 -2.22
C SER A 630 2.41 -20.58 -1.22
N VAL A 631 2.81 -21.76 -1.62
CA VAL A 631 3.72 -22.62 -0.87
C VAL A 631 5.11 -22.52 -1.50
N VAL A 632 6.07 -22.10 -0.71
CA VAL A 632 7.45 -21.91 -1.12
C VAL A 632 8.33 -22.77 -0.25
N HIS A 633 8.85 -23.86 -0.82
CA HIS A 633 9.72 -24.83 -0.11
C HIS A 633 9.18 -25.27 1.26
N GLY A 634 7.86 -25.56 1.29
CA GLY A 634 7.17 -26.00 2.49
C GLY A 634 6.82 -24.91 3.50
N ARG A 635 7.10 -23.62 3.20
CA ARG A 635 6.63 -22.47 3.98
C ARG A 635 5.46 -21.78 3.27
N TYR A 636 4.54 -21.24 4.02
CA TYR A 636 3.49 -20.43 3.46
C TYR A 636 3.97 -19.00 3.28
N VAL A 637 3.75 -18.48 2.09
CA VAL A 637 4.03 -17.09 1.71
C VAL A 637 2.74 -16.51 1.16
N ALA A 638 2.31 -15.40 1.71
CA ALA A 638 1.08 -14.77 1.27
C ALA A 638 1.34 -13.32 0.83
N ALA A 639 0.68 -12.91 -0.24
CA ALA A 639 0.61 -11.51 -0.63
C ALA A 639 -0.47 -10.81 0.18
N THR A 640 -0.18 -9.58 0.59
CA THR A 640 -1.12 -8.69 1.24
C THR A 640 -1.61 -7.62 0.26
N PRO A 641 -2.67 -6.88 0.57
CA PRO A 641 -3.09 -5.74 -0.25
C PRO A 641 -2.04 -4.63 -0.32
N PHE A 642 -1.29 -4.40 0.77
CA PHE A 642 -0.44 -3.23 0.90
C PHE A 642 0.91 -3.48 1.59
N ASP A 643 1.05 -4.51 2.43
CA ASP A 643 2.29 -4.76 3.19
C ASP A 643 3.27 -5.69 2.44
N GLY A 644 3.21 -5.77 1.11
CA GLY A 644 4.06 -6.65 0.33
C GLY A 644 3.70 -8.14 0.53
N ILE A 645 4.69 -8.98 0.81
CA ILE A 645 4.48 -10.37 1.21
C ILE A 645 4.68 -10.57 2.71
N VAL A 646 3.95 -11.53 3.26
CA VAL A 646 4.13 -12.05 4.62
C VAL A 646 4.50 -13.52 4.56
N VAL A 647 5.39 -13.94 5.45
CA VAL A 647 5.95 -15.29 5.47
C VAL A 647 5.67 -15.95 6.82
N GLN A 648 5.26 -17.21 6.76
CA GLN A 648 5.10 -18.04 7.94
C GLN A 648 6.46 -18.21 8.65
N PRO A 649 6.56 -17.97 9.97
CA PRO A 649 7.80 -18.14 10.71
C PRO A 649 8.26 -19.60 10.73
N GLU A 650 9.56 -19.83 10.72
CA GLU A 650 10.10 -21.16 10.94
C GLU A 650 9.87 -21.61 12.38
N ASN A 651 9.56 -22.89 12.55
CA ASN A 651 9.48 -23.50 13.89
C ASN A 651 10.90 -23.48 14.50
N GLY A 652 11.28 -22.38 15.10
CA GLY A 652 12.63 -22.16 15.68
C GLY A 652 13.12 -20.72 15.71
N ASP A 653 12.59 -19.83 14.89
CA ASP A 653 12.97 -18.41 14.87
C ASP A 653 12.41 -17.63 16.07
N ARG A 654 13.11 -17.74 17.20
CA ARG A 654 12.80 -17.01 18.43
C ARG A 654 13.50 -15.65 18.54
N SER A 655 14.33 -15.25 17.57
CA SER A 655 15.28 -14.15 17.76
C SER A 655 14.83 -12.79 17.18
N ALA A 656 13.84 -12.74 16.29
CA ALA A 656 13.44 -11.48 15.66
C ALA A 656 12.33 -10.69 16.39
N SER A 657 11.59 -11.30 17.35
CA SER A 657 10.45 -10.64 18.00
C SER A 657 10.79 -9.82 19.26
N ALA A 658 12.07 -9.79 19.70
CA ALA A 658 12.46 -9.10 20.92
C ALA A 658 12.65 -7.58 20.77
N ALA A 659 12.62 -7.04 19.56
CA ALA A 659 12.83 -5.61 19.31
C ALA A 659 11.54 -4.76 19.21
N GLY A 660 10.35 -5.38 19.26
CA GLY A 660 9.09 -4.70 18.95
C GLY A 660 7.99 -4.68 20.02
N THR A 661 8.15 -5.38 21.14
CA THR A 661 7.09 -5.40 22.19
C THR A 661 7.64 -5.08 23.58
N GLY A 662 8.04 -3.85 23.78
CA GLY A 662 8.21 -3.25 25.11
C GLY A 662 6.89 -2.69 25.65
N ALA A 663 5.83 -3.48 25.72
CA ALA A 663 4.62 -3.12 26.45
C ALA A 663 4.31 -4.24 27.43
N SER A 664 4.90 -4.16 28.63
CA SER A 664 4.46 -4.92 29.78
C SER A 664 3.08 -4.40 30.22
N ASN A 665 2.11 -5.30 30.25
CA ASN A 665 0.90 -5.09 31.03
C ASN A 665 1.27 -4.92 32.51
N ASN A 666 0.89 -3.81 33.10
CA ASN A 666 0.49 -3.66 34.51
C ASN A 666 -0.68 -2.68 34.54
#